data_c23b8a24ffb32114d400434fa61de336
#
_entry.id   c23b8a24ffb32114d400434fa61de336
#
_cell.length_a   1.000
_cell.length_b   1.000
_cell.length_c   1.000
_cell.angle_alpha   90.00
_cell.angle_beta   90.00
_cell.angle_gamma   90.00
#
_symmetry.space_group_name_H-M   'P 1'
#
loop_
_entity.id
_entity.type
_entity.pdbx_description
1 polymer ?
#
loop_
_entity_poly.entity_id
_entity_poly.type
_entity_poly.pdbx_seq_one_letter_code
_entity_poly.pdbx_strand_id
1 'polypeptide(L)'
;EQEQKLTIRVDSLPDEFAFDTQAFKTDRPHMPSLIFGAAEYAKDGLIPITEWIGPSPWSQRMTGLIRDIWKHAAVDSPLGKVPTTNVEVDGDLLQTMSRLYWLTGDEQYKEWTFKIADLYLFHKKLLSFDTIKLRDHGCEIIGGLAEAYVIAAYKDSERREKYRPELRAVLDFILRHGVNEDGMMYVSINTRTGEPVDKQISDGWGYVYDAFLTVAAVDDEPRYHDAVAHALCNCVKYEHLNTPGLDRSVDELADSVEGALNLLNRLPVERTFEWIDREMAVLFSKQRPDGIMEGWYGDGNSTRTALMYALYKTQGLTLVPWRTDLEVGASRDADGVVRVFIKSGYPWAGRLRFDRARHREYLNMPIDYARINQFPEWFTVAGDAKYEIRFDGESARIVSGRELWAFPLTLEANKPALITIRSLDDAAASRPAAELRTRRYTGRDKDDAVAWQADVRARLAAAMKVTDLLEPHWPLAPKLLSNERKEGYWLREVEFNSTPTRRIKAVVTVPTALPPGEKCPAVVCIHGHGGDRMSVYDATGPYKGFAAVLAASGYMTISTDVGQHEVYEAGRTLMGERLCDLVRCVDFLVSLPEVDPQRIGCAGLSLGGEMAMWLGALDTRIFGTVSCGFLTCMDQMEKNHCMCWKFDGLRELVDFADIYSLIAPRPLQCQNGQAEPPTQFTVALAREAMMDIKRIYTHYGVPGYAGLVVHPGGHEVDLDALTAFFRVHLLNAVSR
;
A
#
# COMPACT_ATOMS: atom_id res chain seq x y z
N GLU A 1 -15.21 -26.02 30.92
CA GLU A 1 -14.59 -26.29 32.25
C GLU A 1 -13.38 -25.38 32.50
N GLN A 2 -12.52 -25.13 31.53
CA GLN A 2 -11.39 -24.19 31.67
C GLN A 2 -11.86 -22.73 31.75
N GLU A 3 -12.85 -22.32 30.99
CA GLU A 3 -13.48 -21.01 31.11
C GLU A 3 -14.11 -20.77 32.48
N GLN A 4 -14.82 -21.76 33.02
CA GLN A 4 -15.37 -21.64 34.37
C GLN A 4 -14.29 -21.53 35.45
N LYS A 5 -13.17 -22.25 35.30
CA LYS A 5 -12.04 -22.14 36.25
C LYS A 5 -11.31 -20.80 36.16
N LEU A 6 -11.16 -20.25 34.95
CA LEU A 6 -10.61 -18.92 34.73
C LEU A 6 -11.54 -17.82 35.26
N THR A 7 -12.84 -17.90 34.99
CA THR A 7 -13.85 -16.98 35.51
C THR A 7 -13.90 -16.98 37.04
N ILE A 8 -13.85 -18.16 37.69
CA ILE A 8 -13.79 -18.29 39.14
C ILE A 8 -12.52 -17.67 39.74
N ARG A 9 -11.35 -17.88 39.10
CA ARG A 9 -10.09 -17.25 39.52
C ARG A 9 -10.09 -15.72 39.35
N VAL A 10 -10.68 -15.23 38.30
CA VAL A 10 -10.78 -13.80 38.01
C VAL A 10 -11.78 -13.12 38.93
N ASP A 11 -12.89 -13.76 39.24
CA ASP A 11 -13.91 -13.27 40.16
C ASP A 11 -13.48 -13.34 41.66
N SER A 12 -12.49 -14.17 41.96
CA SER A 12 -11.90 -14.29 43.30
C SER A 12 -10.69 -13.38 43.53
N LEU A 13 -10.22 -12.69 42.49
CA LEU A 13 -9.25 -11.62 42.71
C LEU A 13 -9.96 -10.46 43.40
N PRO A 14 -9.43 -9.94 44.53
CA PRO A 14 -10.01 -8.76 45.15
C PRO A 14 -10.11 -7.64 44.13
N ASP A 15 -11.19 -6.85 44.20
CA ASP A 15 -11.34 -5.61 43.41
C ASP A 15 -10.16 -4.67 43.55
N GLU A 16 -9.44 -4.84 44.60
CA GLU A 16 -8.13 -4.28 44.87
C GLU A 16 -7.07 -5.28 44.41
N PHE A 17 -6.60 -5.19 43.18
CA PHE A 17 -5.19 -5.40 42.97
C PHE A 17 -4.50 -4.31 43.74
N ALA A 18 -4.23 -4.57 45.04
CA ALA A 18 -3.36 -3.74 45.83
C ALA A 18 -1.99 -3.81 45.19
N PHE A 19 -1.76 -2.99 44.18
CA PHE A 19 -0.44 -2.79 43.64
C PHE A 19 0.42 -2.30 44.77
N ASP A 20 1.26 -3.15 45.29
CA ASP A 20 2.29 -2.72 46.24
C ASP A 20 3.06 -1.59 45.58
N THR A 21 2.83 -0.36 46.04
CA THR A 21 3.52 0.83 45.52
C THR A 21 5.03 0.70 45.62
N GLN A 22 5.55 -0.23 46.41
CA GLN A 22 6.96 -0.62 46.41
C GLN A 22 7.36 -1.42 45.16
N ALA A 23 6.51 -2.25 44.64
CA ALA A 23 6.78 -3.02 43.39
C ALA A 23 6.97 -2.07 42.19
N PHE A 24 6.31 -0.90 42.16
CA PHE A 24 6.50 0.13 41.12
C PHE A 24 7.84 0.87 41.20
N LYS A 25 8.55 0.78 42.33
CA LYS A 25 9.79 1.49 42.58
C LYS A 25 11.04 0.61 42.40
N THR A 26 10.90 -0.66 42.09
CA THR A 26 12.05 -1.54 41.92
C THR A 26 12.67 -1.31 40.54
N ASP A 27 13.99 -1.10 40.50
CA ASP A 27 14.81 -0.95 39.30
C ASP A 27 15.00 -2.29 38.52
N ARG A 28 14.04 -3.18 38.57
CA ARG A 28 14.09 -4.45 37.87
C ARG A 28 13.11 -4.43 36.72
N PRO A 29 13.55 -4.02 35.52
CA PRO A 29 12.66 -3.78 34.38
C PRO A 29 11.94 -5.03 33.86
N HIS A 30 12.42 -6.23 34.18
CA HIS A 30 11.89 -7.49 33.66
C HIS A 30 11.45 -8.49 34.74
N MET A 31 11.35 -8.05 35.97
CA MET A 31 10.79 -8.91 37.01
C MET A 31 9.26 -8.81 36.99
N PRO A 32 8.54 -9.90 37.27
CA PRO A 32 7.10 -9.89 37.34
C PRO A 32 6.66 -8.93 38.46
N SER A 33 6.54 -7.64 38.11
CA SER A 33 5.78 -6.70 38.87
C SER A 33 4.31 -6.91 38.53
N LEU A 34 3.41 -6.67 39.47
CA LEU A 34 1.96 -6.80 39.20
C LEU A 34 1.53 -5.93 38.03
N ILE A 35 2.18 -4.77 37.83
CA ILE A 35 1.84 -3.86 36.72
C ILE A 35 2.30 -4.41 35.39
N PHE A 36 3.48 -5.03 35.29
CA PHE A 36 3.96 -5.66 34.09
C PHE A 36 2.99 -6.76 33.66
N GLY A 37 2.72 -7.76 34.50
CA GLY A 37 1.80 -8.84 34.16
C GLY A 37 0.35 -8.37 33.90
N ALA A 38 -0.07 -7.25 34.52
CA ALA A 38 -1.39 -6.68 34.26
C ALA A 38 -1.47 -5.96 32.91
N ALA A 39 -0.43 -5.26 32.49
CA ALA A 39 -0.34 -4.60 31.21
C ALA A 39 -0.27 -5.62 30.06
N GLU A 40 0.62 -6.61 30.17
CA GLU A 40 0.74 -7.75 29.28
C GLU A 40 -0.61 -8.49 29.14
N TYR A 41 -1.24 -8.87 30.27
CA TYR A 41 -2.53 -9.55 30.24
C TYR A 41 -3.62 -8.74 29.52
N ALA A 42 -3.61 -7.41 29.70
CA ALA A 42 -4.54 -6.53 29.00
C ALA A 42 -4.25 -6.47 27.48
N LYS A 43 -2.97 -6.27 27.10
CA LYS A 43 -2.54 -6.14 25.70
C LYS A 43 -2.64 -7.47 24.95
N ASP A 44 -2.04 -8.54 25.48
CA ASP A 44 -1.86 -9.80 24.75
C ASP A 44 -3.06 -10.76 24.86
N GLY A 45 -3.86 -10.61 25.90
CA GLY A 45 -5.00 -11.47 26.13
C GLY A 45 -6.36 -10.79 25.95
N LEU A 46 -6.64 -9.74 26.74
CA LEU A 46 -7.99 -9.17 26.81
C LEU A 46 -8.35 -8.33 25.59
N ILE A 47 -7.41 -7.62 24.99
CA ILE A 47 -7.64 -6.88 23.73
C ILE A 47 -7.93 -7.82 22.57
N PRO A 48 -7.08 -8.81 22.22
CA PRO A 48 -7.37 -9.73 21.12
C PRO A 48 -8.70 -10.45 21.29
N ILE A 49 -9.05 -10.91 22.50
CA ILE A 49 -10.36 -11.50 22.79
C ILE A 49 -11.47 -10.48 22.52
N THR A 50 -11.34 -9.25 22.98
CA THR A 50 -12.36 -8.20 22.75
C THR A 50 -12.50 -7.85 21.28
N GLU A 51 -11.41 -7.80 20.51
CA GLU A 51 -11.47 -7.61 19.06
C GLU A 51 -12.16 -8.77 18.36
N TRP A 52 -12.01 -10.00 18.85
CA TRP A 52 -12.57 -11.18 18.23
C TRP A 52 -14.07 -11.39 18.54
N ILE A 53 -14.45 -11.31 19.81
CA ILE A 53 -15.83 -11.59 20.24
C ILE A 53 -16.69 -10.35 20.46
N GLY A 54 -16.11 -9.16 20.43
CA GLY A 54 -16.78 -7.90 20.76
C GLY A 54 -16.86 -7.61 22.26
N PRO A 55 -17.59 -6.55 22.64
CA PRO A 55 -17.82 -6.19 24.04
C PRO A 55 -18.42 -7.35 24.85
N SER A 56 -17.82 -7.64 26.00
CA SER A 56 -18.12 -8.80 26.81
C SER A 56 -17.71 -8.57 28.27
N PRO A 57 -17.98 -9.50 29.21
CA PRO A 57 -17.43 -9.41 30.56
C PRO A 57 -15.89 -9.27 30.60
N TRP A 58 -15.16 -9.79 29.59
CA TRP A 58 -13.71 -9.65 29.47
C TRP A 58 -13.29 -8.21 29.21
N SER A 59 -13.99 -7.49 28.35
CA SER A 59 -13.72 -6.07 28.10
C SER A 59 -14.04 -5.21 29.33
N GLN A 60 -15.07 -5.58 30.12
CA GLN A 60 -15.35 -4.93 31.41
C GLN A 60 -14.22 -5.18 32.42
N ARG A 61 -13.67 -6.40 32.45
CA ARG A 61 -12.51 -6.72 33.29
C ARG A 61 -11.29 -5.90 32.90
N MET A 62 -11.01 -5.77 31.60
CA MET A 62 -9.93 -4.94 31.08
C MET A 62 -10.08 -3.48 31.51
N THR A 63 -11.28 -2.89 31.38
CA THR A 63 -11.52 -1.52 31.82
C THR A 63 -11.29 -1.34 33.32
N GLY A 64 -11.72 -2.30 34.14
CA GLY A 64 -11.49 -2.33 35.59
C GLY A 64 -10.00 -2.37 35.91
N LEU A 65 -9.26 -3.25 35.26
CA LEU A 65 -7.82 -3.42 35.45
C LEU A 65 -7.05 -2.13 35.15
N ILE A 66 -7.28 -1.51 33.99
CA ILE A 66 -6.59 -0.28 33.59
C ILE A 66 -6.94 0.89 34.53
N ARG A 67 -8.20 1.02 34.95
CA ARG A 67 -8.61 2.04 35.91
C ARG A 67 -7.94 1.85 37.27
N ASP A 68 -7.76 0.60 37.70
CA ASP A 68 -7.08 0.30 38.97
C ASP A 68 -5.58 0.62 38.91
N ILE A 69 -4.92 0.28 37.78
CA ILE A 69 -3.53 0.70 37.53
C ILE A 69 -3.38 2.21 37.67
N TRP A 70 -4.25 3.01 37.07
CA TRP A 70 -4.18 4.46 37.11
C TRP A 70 -4.56 5.03 38.49
N LYS A 71 -5.53 4.43 39.18
CA LYS A 71 -5.90 4.81 40.54
C LYS A 71 -4.71 4.73 41.52
N HIS A 72 -3.83 3.74 41.29
CA HIS A 72 -2.65 3.52 42.14
C HIS A 72 -1.36 4.07 41.53
N ALA A 73 -1.44 4.92 40.50
CA ALA A 73 -0.28 5.56 39.88
C ALA A 73 0.53 6.36 40.92
N ALA A 74 1.77 5.95 41.14
CA ALA A 74 2.61 6.50 42.19
C ALA A 74 3.91 7.16 41.70
N VAL A 75 4.32 6.88 40.46
CA VAL A 75 5.59 7.34 39.92
C VAL A 75 5.50 8.81 39.53
N ASP A 76 6.44 9.61 40.00
CA ASP A 76 6.52 11.03 39.65
C ASP A 76 7.05 11.23 38.23
N SER A 77 6.37 12.06 37.48
CA SER A 77 6.79 12.47 36.15
C SER A 77 6.62 13.98 35.96
N PRO A 78 7.23 14.61 34.95
CA PRO A 78 6.99 16.02 34.62
C PRO A 78 5.52 16.37 34.39
N LEU A 79 4.69 15.37 34.08
CA LEU A 79 3.26 15.51 33.82
C LEU A 79 2.37 15.08 34.98
N GLY A 80 2.95 14.92 36.19
CA GLY A 80 2.30 14.40 37.37
C GLY A 80 2.43 12.89 37.50
N LYS A 81 1.62 12.26 38.36
CA LYS A 81 1.72 10.82 38.62
C LYS A 81 1.38 9.99 37.37
N VAL A 82 2.20 8.96 37.11
CA VAL A 82 2.01 7.94 36.11
C VAL A 82 2.18 6.55 36.75
N PRO A 83 1.63 5.49 36.13
CA PRO A 83 1.76 4.13 36.67
C PRO A 83 3.21 3.64 36.71
N THR A 84 3.98 3.91 35.66
CA THR A 84 5.35 3.46 35.50
C THR A 84 6.16 4.42 34.63
N THR A 85 7.45 4.18 34.47
CA THR A 85 8.32 4.75 33.43
C THR A 85 9.14 3.65 32.75
N ASN A 86 8.72 2.41 32.89
CA ASN A 86 9.23 1.30 32.10
C ASN A 86 8.69 1.41 30.68
N VAL A 87 9.58 1.41 29.69
CA VAL A 87 9.26 1.69 28.27
C VAL A 87 8.30 0.67 27.69
N GLU A 88 8.49 -0.59 28.01
CA GLU A 88 7.65 -1.70 27.58
C GLU A 88 6.23 -1.58 28.14
N VAL A 89 6.11 -1.53 29.45
CA VAL A 89 4.81 -1.41 30.15
C VAL A 89 4.06 -0.14 29.73
N ASP A 90 4.76 0.97 29.52
CA ASP A 90 4.14 2.19 28.99
C ASP A 90 3.67 1.99 27.53
N GLY A 91 4.37 1.19 26.73
CA GLY A 91 3.96 0.78 25.40
C GLY A 91 2.67 -0.05 25.41
N ASP A 92 2.60 -1.05 26.28
CA ASP A 92 1.41 -1.90 26.47
C ASP A 92 0.19 -1.08 26.94
N LEU A 93 0.42 -0.19 27.90
CA LEU A 93 -0.63 0.71 28.37
C LEU A 93 -1.11 1.67 27.29
N LEU A 94 -0.22 2.22 26.46
CA LEU A 94 -0.57 3.07 25.32
C LEU A 94 -1.49 2.33 24.36
N GLN A 95 -1.12 1.12 23.96
CA GLN A 95 -1.91 0.28 23.05
C GLN A 95 -3.28 -0.05 23.66
N THR A 96 -3.28 -0.53 24.91
CA THR A 96 -4.52 -0.88 25.62
C THR A 96 -5.46 0.31 25.77
N MET A 97 -4.96 1.45 26.23
CA MET A 97 -5.78 2.64 26.44
C MET A 97 -6.27 3.27 25.14
N SER A 98 -5.46 3.23 24.07
CA SER A 98 -5.87 3.67 22.74
C SER A 98 -7.07 2.88 22.25
N ARG A 99 -7.04 1.56 22.36
CA ARG A 99 -8.15 0.68 21.96
C ARG A 99 -9.34 0.80 22.88
N LEU A 100 -9.14 0.97 24.20
CA LEU A 100 -10.22 1.25 25.16
C LEU A 100 -10.92 2.58 24.88
N TYR A 101 -10.18 3.61 24.48
CA TYR A 101 -10.79 4.87 24.06
C TYR A 101 -11.76 4.69 22.89
N TRP A 102 -11.33 3.99 21.85
CA TRP A 102 -12.20 3.70 20.71
C TRP A 102 -13.42 2.85 21.11
N LEU A 103 -13.17 1.79 21.89
CA LEU A 103 -14.21 0.86 22.34
C LEU A 103 -15.30 1.55 23.18
N THR A 104 -14.90 2.43 24.08
CA THR A 104 -15.81 2.98 25.12
C THR A 104 -16.23 4.41 24.87
N GLY A 105 -15.46 5.18 24.13
CA GLY A 105 -15.62 6.64 23.98
C GLY A 105 -15.29 7.43 25.28
N ASP A 106 -14.71 6.78 26.30
CA ASP A 106 -14.37 7.44 27.56
C ASP A 106 -13.11 8.28 27.40
N GLU A 107 -13.28 9.60 27.51
CA GLU A 107 -12.21 10.60 27.35
C GLU A 107 -11.03 10.36 28.29
N GLN A 108 -11.24 9.72 29.44
CA GLN A 108 -10.20 9.44 30.40
C GLN A 108 -9.09 8.55 29.82
N TYR A 109 -9.45 7.55 29.00
CA TYR A 109 -8.45 6.72 28.32
C TYR A 109 -7.62 7.53 27.32
N LYS A 110 -8.24 8.46 26.60
CA LYS A 110 -7.53 9.39 25.70
C LYS A 110 -6.55 10.29 26.47
N GLU A 111 -7.00 10.84 27.60
CA GLU A 111 -6.16 11.69 28.44
C GLU A 111 -4.94 10.92 28.99
N TRP A 112 -5.13 9.69 29.44
CA TRP A 112 -4.04 8.83 29.92
C TRP A 112 -3.10 8.43 28.79
N THR A 113 -3.64 8.08 27.63
CA THR A 113 -2.85 7.80 26.42
C THR A 113 -1.96 8.99 26.08
N PHE A 114 -2.55 10.18 25.98
CA PHE A 114 -1.79 11.38 25.68
C PHE A 114 -0.76 11.75 26.75
N LYS A 115 -1.05 11.47 28.01
CA LYS A 115 -0.11 11.73 29.10
C LYS A 115 1.17 10.88 28.97
N ILE A 116 1.05 9.60 28.63
CA ILE A 116 2.22 8.74 28.40
C ILE A 116 2.89 9.12 27.08
N ALA A 117 2.12 9.37 26.01
CA ALA A 117 2.70 9.78 24.72
C ALA A 117 3.48 11.11 24.84
N ASP A 118 2.94 12.11 25.53
CA ASP A 118 3.62 13.39 25.82
C ASP A 118 4.94 13.17 26.59
N LEU A 119 4.95 12.21 27.53
CA LEU A 119 6.17 11.88 28.27
C LEU A 119 7.29 11.46 27.30
N TYR A 120 7.01 10.53 26.38
CA TYR A 120 8.03 9.98 25.48
C TYR A 120 8.30 10.80 24.23
N LEU A 121 7.39 11.67 23.80
CA LEU A 121 7.61 12.55 22.68
C LEU A 121 8.27 13.89 23.05
N PHE A 122 8.00 14.42 24.28
CA PHE A 122 8.44 15.77 24.62
C PHE A 122 9.34 15.86 25.85
N HIS A 123 9.15 15.02 26.86
CA HIS A 123 9.85 15.14 28.14
C HIS A 123 11.00 14.14 28.31
N LYS A 124 10.74 12.88 28.03
CA LYS A 124 11.70 11.78 28.10
C LYS A 124 11.81 11.16 26.72
N LYS A 125 12.27 11.97 25.74
CA LYS A 125 12.28 11.58 24.34
C LYS A 125 13.01 10.27 24.11
N LEU A 126 12.42 9.34 23.33
CA LEU A 126 13.03 8.06 23.01
C LEU A 126 14.44 8.22 22.40
N LEU A 127 14.63 9.23 21.53
CA LEU A 127 15.95 9.51 20.94
C LEU A 127 16.98 10.08 21.94
N SER A 128 16.59 10.39 23.19
CA SER A 128 17.51 10.79 24.26
C SER A 128 18.00 9.63 25.12
N PHE A 129 17.46 8.42 24.93
CA PHE A 129 17.95 7.22 25.63
C PHE A 129 19.28 6.78 25.00
N ASP A 130 20.07 6.01 25.72
CA ASP A 130 21.31 5.49 25.18
C ASP A 130 21.07 4.44 24.07
N THR A 131 19.94 3.72 24.17
CA THR A 131 19.59 2.63 23.28
C THR A 131 18.09 2.59 23.06
N ILE A 132 17.66 2.34 21.82
CA ILE A 132 16.29 1.95 21.49
C ILE A 132 16.29 0.44 21.17
N LYS A 133 15.43 -0.32 21.83
CA LYS A 133 15.19 -1.72 21.55
C LYS A 133 14.10 -1.83 20.49
N LEU A 134 14.31 -2.72 19.52
CA LEU A 134 13.40 -2.99 18.40
C LEU A 134 12.88 -4.44 18.40
N ARG A 135 13.22 -5.19 19.45
CA ARG A 135 12.74 -6.55 19.69
C ARG A 135 11.64 -6.54 20.73
N ASP A 136 11.05 -7.69 20.98
CA ASP A 136 10.20 -7.96 22.12
C ASP A 136 10.79 -7.37 23.43
N HIS A 137 9.97 -6.91 24.33
CA HIS A 137 10.33 -6.11 25.52
C HIS A 137 10.95 -4.74 25.20
N GLY A 138 10.51 -4.07 24.13
CA GLY A 138 10.95 -2.73 23.79
C GLY A 138 10.38 -2.14 22.52
N CYS A 139 9.80 -2.95 21.64
CA CYS A 139 9.12 -2.46 20.42
C CYS A 139 7.72 -1.89 20.71
N GLU A 140 7.07 -2.25 21.80
CA GLU A 140 5.69 -1.92 22.19
C GLU A 140 5.47 -0.41 22.27
N ILE A 141 6.47 0.34 22.74
CA ILE A 141 6.36 1.80 22.85
C ILE A 141 6.20 2.47 21.49
N ILE A 142 6.83 1.92 20.44
CA ILE A 142 6.78 2.48 19.09
C ILE A 142 5.38 2.30 18.52
N GLY A 143 4.83 1.07 18.64
CA GLY A 143 3.44 0.77 18.29
C GLY A 143 2.45 1.61 19.09
N GLY A 144 2.64 1.71 20.42
CA GLY A 144 1.78 2.49 21.31
C GLY A 144 1.76 3.98 20.96
N LEU A 145 2.90 4.58 20.62
CA LEU A 145 2.97 5.98 20.16
C LEU A 145 2.27 6.18 18.82
N ALA A 146 2.36 5.22 17.91
CA ALA A 146 1.63 5.26 16.63
C ALA A 146 0.11 5.17 16.84
N GLU A 147 -0.38 4.33 17.76
CA GLU A 147 -1.81 4.27 18.12
C GLU A 147 -2.29 5.57 18.78
N ALA A 148 -1.50 6.16 19.68
CA ALA A 148 -1.78 7.49 20.24
C ALA A 148 -1.85 8.57 19.17
N TYR A 149 -0.99 8.47 18.15
CA TYR A 149 -1.01 9.38 17.00
C TYR A 149 -2.29 9.24 16.16
N VAL A 150 -2.84 8.02 16.00
CA VAL A 150 -4.16 7.84 15.35
C VAL A 150 -5.25 8.59 16.12
N ILE A 151 -5.26 8.50 17.46
CA ILE A 151 -6.23 9.26 18.27
C ILE A 151 -6.06 10.76 18.04
N ALA A 152 -4.84 11.28 18.09
CA ALA A 152 -4.56 12.68 17.84
C ALA A 152 -5.05 13.10 16.44
N ALA A 153 -4.80 12.29 15.41
CA ALA A 153 -5.18 12.60 14.04
C ALA A 153 -6.69 12.75 13.84
N TYR A 154 -7.50 11.97 14.53
CA TYR A 154 -8.96 11.97 14.36
C TYR A 154 -9.71 12.79 15.41
N LYS A 155 -9.08 13.12 16.56
CA LYS A 155 -9.77 13.75 17.70
C LYS A 155 -9.12 15.02 18.22
N ASP A 156 -7.87 15.33 17.83
CA ASP A 156 -7.12 16.50 18.33
C ASP A 156 -6.10 16.97 17.29
N SER A 157 -6.55 17.81 16.35
CA SER A 157 -5.71 18.27 15.24
C SER A 157 -4.48 19.09 15.69
N GLU A 158 -4.58 19.84 16.79
CA GLU A 158 -3.44 20.59 17.33
C GLU A 158 -2.37 19.63 17.87
N ARG A 159 -2.79 18.60 18.57
CA ARG A 159 -1.89 17.56 19.09
C ARG A 159 -1.29 16.74 17.95
N ARG A 160 -2.05 16.43 16.90
CA ARG A 160 -1.53 15.78 15.71
C ARG A 160 -0.34 16.55 15.13
N GLU A 161 -0.48 17.87 14.96
CA GLU A 161 0.61 18.70 14.40
C GLU A 161 1.86 18.72 15.31
N LYS A 162 1.68 18.63 16.64
CA LYS A 162 2.80 18.52 17.58
C LYS A 162 3.45 17.13 17.60
N TYR A 163 2.66 16.06 17.49
CA TYR A 163 3.15 14.68 17.54
C TYR A 163 3.87 14.28 16.26
N ARG A 164 3.37 14.70 15.10
CA ARG A 164 3.88 14.33 13.79
C ARG A 164 5.40 14.46 13.67
N PRO A 165 6.03 15.62 13.91
CA PRO A 165 7.47 15.75 13.75
C PRO A 165 8.27 14.87 14.73
N GLU A 166 7.83 14.73 15.97
CA GLU A 166 8.52 13.96 16.99
C GLU A 166 8.45 12.45 16.73
N LEU A 167 7.27 11.95 16.39
CA LEU A 167 7.09 10.53 16.03
C LEU A 167 7.84 10.19 14.74
N ARG A 168 7.75 11.03 13.71
CA ARG A 168 8.51 10.84 12.46
C ARG A 168 10.02 10.87 12.71
N ALA A 169 10.53 11.70 13.62
CA ALA A 169 11.94 11.70 13.97
C ALA A 169 12.39 10.33 14.52
N VAL A 170 11.58 9.68 15.34
CA VAL A 170 11.86 8.33 15.85
C VAL A 170 11.82 7.30 14.71
N LEU A 171 10.77 7.28 13.90
CA LEU A 171 10.63 6.33 12.81
C LEU A 171 11.73 6.52 11.74
N ASP A 172 12.02 7.75 11.34
CA ASP A 172 13.10 8.05 10.39
C ASP A 172 14.49 7.69 10.94
N PHE A 173 14.71 7.81 12.25
CA PHE A 173 15.95 7.35 12.88
C PHE A 173 16.07 5.82 12.81
N ILE A 174 14.98 5.10 13.08
CA ILE A 174 14.94 3.63 12.98
C ILE A 174 15.22 3.19 11.53
N LEU A 175 14.57 3.78 10.53
CA LEU A 175 14.83 3.44 9.13
C LEU A 175 16.27 3.69 8.68
N ARG A 176 16.89 4.73 9.21
CA ARG A 176 18.26 5.10 8.82
C ARG A 176 19.33 4.23 9.49
N HIS A 177 19.09 3.79 10.72
CA HIS A 177 20.10 3.20 11.59
C HIS A 177 19.76 1.81 12.12
N GLY A 178 18.48 1.44 12.13
CA GLY A 178 17.98 0.23 12.76
C GLY A 178 17.71 -0.93 11.83
N VAL A 179 17.98 -0.78 10.54
CA VAL A 179 17.73 -1.82 9.54
C VAL A 179 19.00 -2.17 8.76
N ASN A 180 19.07 -3.41 8.29
CA ASN A 180 20.10 -3.84 7.35
C ASN A 180 19.72 -3.52 5.89
N GLU A 181 20.56 -3.94 4.93
CA GLU A 181 20.33 -3.74 3.50
C GLU A 181 19.03 -4.38 2.96
N ASP A 182 18.53 -5.41 3.62
CA ASP A 182 17.28 -6.10 3.30
C ASP A 182 16.04 -5.47 3.96
N GLY A 183 16.23 -4.42 4.75
CA GLY A 183 15.16 -3.78 5.53
C GLY A 183 14.80 -4.53 6.82
N MET A 184 15.52 -5.61 7.17
CA MET A 184 15.27 -6.34 8.42
C MET A 184 15.87 -5.62 9.62
N MET A 185 15.09 -5.49 10.69
CA MET A 185 15.47 -4.70 11.87
C MET A 185 16.48 -5.42 12.75
N TYR A 186 17.46 -4.67 13.26
CA TYR A 186 18.35 -5.11 14.31
C TYR A 186 17.64 -5.13 15.67
N VAL A 187 18.16 -5.91 16.61
CA VAL A 187 17.62 -6.00 17.98
C VAL A 187 17.61 -4.65 18.72
N SER A 188 18.65 -3.84 18.52
CA SER A 188 18.71 -2.51 19.14
C SER A 188 19.73 -1.58 18.51
N ILE A 189 19.52 -0.27 18.72
CA ILE A 189 20.31 0.81 18.12
C ILE A 189 20.83 1.71 19.24
N ASN A 190 22.11 2.10 19.18
CA ASN A 190 22.66 3.18 20.01
C ASN A 190 22.22 4.54 19.43
N THR A 191 21.51 5.33 20.19
CA THR A 191 20.94 6.60 19.71
C THR A 191 21.95 7.70 19.47
N ARG A 192 23.12 7.63 20.15
CA ARG A 192 24.17 8.65 20.01
C ARG A 192 25.05 8.40 18.78
N THR A 193 25.37 7.14 18.49
CA THR A 193 26.26 6.77 17.40
C THR A 193 25.51 6.40 16.12
N GLY A 194 24.23 5.99 16.24
CA GLY A 194 23.46 5.41 15.16
C GLY A 194 23.87 3.97 14.81
N GLU A 195 24.79 3.36 15.56
CA GLU A 195 25.26 2.01 15.28
C GLU A 195 24.38 0.97 15.96
N PRO A 196 24.11 -0.18 15.34
CA PRO A 196 23.49 -1.31 16.01
C PRO A 196 24.32 -1.75 17.22
N VAL A 197 23.68 -1.90 18.38
CA VAL A 197 24.31 -2.48 19.57
C VAL A 197 24.50 -3.97 19.39
N ASP A 198 23.52 -4.60 18.76
CA ASP A 198 23.54 -5.99 18.33
C ASP A 198 23.03 -6.08 16.89
N LYS A 199 23.75 -6.76 16.01
CA LYS A 199 23.41 -6.96 14.59
C LYS A 199 22.55 -8.20 14.36
N GLN A 200 22.12 -8.87 15.41
CA GLN A 200 21.11 -9.91 15.32
C GLN A 200 19.80 -9.29 14.80
N ILE A 201 19.09 -10.02 13.96
CA ILE A 201 17.79 -9.57 13.45
C ILE A 201 16.75 -9.74 14.55
N SER A 202 15.94 -8.72 14.75
CA SER A 202 14.85 -8.71 15.72
C SER A 202 13.74 -9.68 15.31
N ASP A 203 13.22 -10.43 16.25
CA ASP A 203 11.96 -11.18 16.19
C ASP A 203 10.75 -10.25 16.01
N GLY A 204 10.73 -9.13 16.74
CA GLY A 204 9.69 -8.11 16.67
C GLY A 204 9.78 -7.15 15.47
N TRP A 205 10.51 -7.50 14.41
CA TRP A 205 10.67 -6.64 13.23
C TRP A 205 9.33 -6.20 12.64
N GLY A 206 8.37 -7.12 12.56
CA GLY A 206 7.03 -6.86 12.03
C GLY A 206 6.24 -5.93 12.94
N TYR A 207 6.32 -6.09 14.25
CA TYR A 207 5.67 -5.25 15.25
C TYR A 207 6.12 -3.77 15.17
N VAL A 208 7.41 -3.55 14.94
CA VAL A 208 7.91 -2.19 14.72
C VAL A 208 7.35 -1.64 13.40
N TYR A 209 7.32 -2.42 12.33
CA TYR A 209 6.78 -2.01 11.04
C TYR A 209 5.26 -1.77 11.05
N ASP A 210 4.51 -2.35 11.98
CA ASP A 210 3.10 -2.00 12.22
C ASP A 210 2.94 -0.50 12.48
N ALA A 211 3.84 0.10 13.28
CA ALA A 211 3.82 1.55 13.55
C ALA A 211 4.05 2.39 12.28
N PHE A 212 4.92 1.92 11.37
CA PHE A 212 5.16 2.60 10.10
C PHE A 212 3.93 2.57 9.20
N LEU A 213 3.26 1.41 9.06
CA LEU A 213 2.02 1.33 8.29
C LEU A 213 0.90 2.14 8.92
N THR A 214 0.84 2.19 10.25
CA THR A 214 -0.15 2.99 10.99
C THR A 214 0.03 4.47 10.72
N VAL A 215 1.25 4.99 10.79
CA VAL A 215 1.53 6.39 10.46
C VAL A 215 1.33 6.66 8.96
N ALA A 216 1.71 5.74 8.09
CA ALA A 216 1.47 5.85 6.66
C ALA A 216 -0.02 5.93 6.32
N ALA A 217 -0.87 5.16 7.00
CA ALA A 217 -2.32 5.19 6.80
C ALA A 217 -2.97 6.53 7.24
N VAL A 218 -2.37 7.23 8.21
CA VAL A 218 -2.87 8.52 8.71
C VAL A 218 -2.36 9.70 7.89
N ASP A 219 -1.07 9.68 7.52
CA ASP A 219 -0.36 10.82 6.93
C ASP A 219 -0.08 10.64 5.43
N ASP A 220 -0.46 9.49 4.86
CA ASP A 220 -0.15 9.13 3.49
C ASP A 220 1.38 9.23 3.18
N GLU A 221 2.21 8.57 4.02
CA GLU A 221 3.67 8.62 3.94
C GLU A 221 4.25 7.42 3.17
N PRO A 222 4.56 7.57 1.87
CA PRO A 222 4.93 6.45 1.00
C PRO A 222 6.27 5.81 1.39
N ARG A 223 7.21 6.57 1.98
CA ARG A 223 8.51 6.02 2.39
C ARG A 223 8.37 4.90 3.41
N TYR A 224 7.38 4.99 4.29
CA TYR A 224 7.11 3.95 5.28
C TYR A 224 6.48 2.72 4.63
N HIS A 225 5.58 2.91 3.69
CA HIS A 225 5.05 1.83 2.86
C HIS A 225 6.15 1.11 2.07
N ASP A 226 7.03 1.87 1.40
CA ASP A 226 8.16 1.33 0.63
C ASP A 226 9.12 0.52 1.51
N ALA A 227 9.40 1.00 2.74
CA ALA A 227 10.26 0.31 3.68
C ALA A 227 9.67 -1.02 4.14
N VAL A 228 8.37 -1.05 4.44
CA VAL A 228 7.67 -2.29 4.82
C VAL A 228 7.64 -3.27 3.65
N ALA A 229 7.33 -2.81 2.43
CA ALA A 229 7.35 -3.64 1.23
C ALA A 229 8.73 -4.26 1.00
N HIS A 230 9.79 -3.45 1.19
CA HIS A 230 11.16 -3.93 1.05
C HIS A 230 11.50 -5.03 2.06
N ALA A 231 11.15 -4.85 3.33
CA ALA A 231 11.36 -5.86 4.37
C ALA A 231 10.57 -7.15 4.07
N LEU A 232 9.28 -7.04 3.71
CA LEU A 232 8.46 -8.19 3.35
C LEU A 232 9.02 -8.96 2.14
N CYS A 233 9.51 -8.26 1.11
CA CYS A 233 10.13 -8.93 -0.04
C CYS A 233 11.40 -9.70 0.33
N ASN A 234 12.12 -9.28 1.36
CA ASN A 234 13.42 -9.82 1.71
C ASN A 234 13.40 -10.76 2.93
N CYS A 235 12.36 -10.74 3.78
CA CYS A 235 12.28 -11.62 4.96
C CYS A 235 12.43 -13.09 4.61
N VAL A 236 12.08 -13.48 3.39
CA VAL A 236 12.25 -14.84 2.85
C VAL A 236 13.71 -15.34 2.83
N LYS A 237 14.68 -14.44 2.97
CA LYS A 237 16.11 -14.77 3.09
C LYS A 237 16.49 -15.19 4.51
N TYR A 238 15.59 -14.99 5.45
CA TYR A 238 15.80 -15.21 6.89
C TYR A 238 14.84 -16.30 7.35
N GLU A 239 15.27 -17.55 7.21
CA GLU A 239 14.51 -18.70 7.70
C GLU A 239 14.84 -18.95 9.17
N HIS A 240 13.83 -19.27 9.96
CA HIS A 240 13.95 -19.62 11.38
C HIS A 240 14.76 -18.60 12.19
N LEU A 241 14.40 -17.33 12.07
CA LEU A 241 15.07 -16.22 12.72
C LEU A 241 15.44 -16.56 14.18
N ASN A 242 16.74 -16.50 14.46
CA ASN A 242 17.32 -16.64 15.79
C ASN A 242 17.03 -17.97 16.51
N THR A 243 16.60 -19.01 15.80
CA THR A 243 16.36 -20.34 16.37
C THR A 243 17.56 -21.26 16.10
N PRO A 244 18.68 -21.17 16.83
CA PRO A 244 19.78 -22.10 16.69
C PRO A 244 19.37 -23.42 17.32
N GLY A 245 19.11 -24.41 16.47
CA GLY A 245 18.72 -25.74 16.90
C GLY A 245 17.29 -25.78 17.45
N LEU A 246 16.48 -26.64 16.91
CA LEU A 246 15.05 -26.83 17.19
C LEU A 246 14.70 -27.24 18.65
N ASP A 247 15.60 -27.05 19.61
CA ASP A 247 15.44 -27.46 21.03
C ASP A 247 14.97 -26.33 21.94
N ARG A 248 14.85 -25.09 21.40
CA ARG A 248 14.41 -23.92 22.15
C ARG A 248 12.96 -23.54 21.81
N SER A 249 12.42 -22.63 22.59
CA SER A 249 11.12 -21.99 22.36
C SER A 249 11.00 -21.51 20.91
N VAL A 250 9.82 -21.68 20.33
CA VAL A 250 9.46 -21.12 19.02
C VAL A 250 8.84 -19.73 19.14
N ASP A 251 9.00 -19.09 20.27
CA ASP A 251 8.45 -17.80 20.61
C ASP A 251 8.90 -16.69 19.63
N GLU A 252 10.21 -16.53 19.44
CA GLU A 252 10.78 -15.58 18.48
C GLU A 252 10.29 -15.82 17.04
N LEU A 253 10.04 -17.09 16.68
CA LEU A 253 9.45 -17.45 15.39
C LEU A 253 7.99 -17.04 15.31
N ALA A 254 7.23 -17.21 16.39
CA ALA A 254 5.84 -16.82 16.49
C ALA A 254 5.68 -15.32 16.31
N ASP A 255 6.46 -14.49 16.99
CA ASP A 255 6.47 -13.03 16.87
C ASP A 255 6.76 -12.56 15.44
N SER A 256 7.77 -13.17 14.82
CA SER A 256 8.15 -12.83 13.46
C SER A 256 7.03 -13.16 12.45
N VAL A 257 6.33 -14.29 12.62
CA VAL A 257 5.19 -14.69 11.79
C VAL A 257 3.98 -13.80 12.04
N GLU A 258 3.67 -13.45 13.30
CA GLU A 258 2.56 -12.56 13.64
C GLU A 258 2.71 -11.18 13.01
N GLY A 259 3.88 -10.58 13.18
CA GLY A 259 4.18 -9.30 12.56
C GLY A 259 4.04 -9.35 11.04
N ALA A 260 4.57 -10.41 10.41
CA ALA A 260 4.43 -10.59 8.97
C ALA A 260 2.97 -10.75 8.53
N LEU A 261 2.13 -11.50 9.25
CA LEU A 261 0.70 -11.68 8.95
C LEU A 261 -0.06 -10.35 9.01
N ASN A 262 0.22 -9.51 10.01
CA ASN A 262 -0.37 -8.18 10.14
C ASN A 262 0.01 -7.28 8.97
N LEU A 263 1.28 -7.25 8.59
CA LEU A 263 1.76 -6.46 7.48
C LEU A 263 1.18 -6.95 6.14
N LEU A 264 1.17 -8.28 5.90
CA LEU A 264 0.66 -8.88 4.66
C LEU A 264 -0.84 -8.68 4.47
N ASN A 265 -1.60 -8.59 5.53
CA ASN A 265 -3.03 -8.28 5.46
C ASN A 265 -3.28 -6.93 4.78
N ARG A 266 -2.35 -5.99 4.91
CA ARG A 266 -2.42 -4.62 4.36
C ARG A 266 -1.57 -4.42 3.12
N LEU A 267 -0.46 -5.13 3.04
CA LEU A 267 0.51 -5.04 1.96
C LEU A 267 0.88 -6.47 1.48
N PRO A 268 0.03 -7.10 0.66
CA PRO A 268 0.22 -8.47 0.20
C PRO A 268 1.51 -8.63 -0.63
N VAL A 269 2.39 -9.55 -0.22
CA VAL A 269 3.61 -9.95 -0.93
C VAL A 269 3.62 -11.45 -1.06
N GLU A 270 3.43 -12.00 -2.26
CA GLU A 270 3.21 -13.42 -2.51
C GLU A 270 4.31 -14.33 -1.92
N ARG A 271 5.57 -13.98 -2.15
CA ARG A 271 6.72 -14.75 -1.64
C ARG A 271 6.74 -14.89 -0.11
N THR A 272 6.22 -13.88 0.59
CA THR A 272 6.17 -13.86 2.04
C THR A 272 5.10 -14.80 2.58
N PHE A 273 4.01 -15.01 1.85
CA PHE A 273 3.02 -16.04 2.23
C PHE A 273 3.62 -17.45 2.16
N GLU A 274 4.46 -17.75 1.17
CA GLU A 274 5.17 -19.04 1.12
C GLU A 274 6.18 -19.18 2.27
N TRP A 275 6.85 -18.09 2.65
CA TRP A 275 7.73 -18.08 3.81
C TRP A 275 6.95 -18.35 5.10
N ILE A 276 5.80 -17.69 5.31
CA ILE A 276 4.91 -17.98 6.45
C ILE A 276 4.51 -19.45 6.50
N ASP A 277 4.14 -20.06 5.37
CA ASP A 277 3.75 -21.47 5.34
C ASP A 277 4.90 -22.37 5.80
N ARG A 278 6.16 -22.05 5.45
CA ARG A 278 7.33 -22.80 5.91
C ARG A 278 7.60 -22.60 7.42
N GLU A 279 7.54 -21.38 7.89
CA GLU A 279 7.75 -21.05 9.31
C GLU A 279 6.68 -21.69 10.19
N MET A 280 5.41 -21.62 9.76
CA MET A 280 4.31 -22.29 10.46
C MET A 280 4.44 -23.81 10.49
N ALA A 281 5.01 -24.44 9.45
CA ALA A 281 5.30 -25.87 9.48
C ALA A 281 6.30 -26.24 10.60
N VAL A 282 7.29 -25.37 10.84
CA VAL A 282 8.22 -25.53 11.98
C VAL A 282 7.50 -25.37 13.31
N LEU A 283 6.68 -24.33 13.45
CA LEU A 283 5.91 -24.08 14.65
C LEU A 283 4.97 -25.26 14.97
N PHE A 284 4.22 -25.76 14.01
CA PHE A 284 3.35 -26.93 14.17
C PHE A 284 4.12 -28.22 14.49
N SER A 285 5.38 -28.36 14.06
CA SER A 285 6.22 -29.52 14.44
C SER A 285 6.50 -29.60 15.93
N LYS A 286 6.29 -28.50 16.66
CA LYS A 286 6.46 -28.39 18.11
C LYS A 286 5.17 -28.66 18.89
N GLN A 287 4.05 -28.81 18.21
CA GLN A 287 2.78 -29.11 18.86
C GLN A 287 2.83 -30.43 19.60
N ARG A 288 2.48 -30.41 20.86
CA ARG A 288 2.42 -31.60 21.72
C ARG A 288 1.18 -32.45 21.40
N PRO A 289 1.21 -33.75 21.79
CA PRO A 289 0.03 -34.61 21.58
C PRO A 289 -1.26 -34.14 22.27
N ASP A 290 -1.16 -33.29 23.29
CA ASP A 290 -2.30 -32.67 23.97
C ASP A 290 -2.82 -31.40 23.24
N GLY A 291 -2.19 -31.05 22.12
CA GLY A 291 -2.56 -29.90 21.30
C GLY A 291 -1.88 -28.60 21.71
N ILE A 292 -1.11 -28.57 22.78
CA ILE A 292 -0.38 -27.38 23.23
C ILE A 292 0.84 -27.15 22.33
N MET A 293 1.06 -25.91 21.92
CA MET A 293 2.19 -25.51 21.09
C MET A 293 3.27 -24.72 21.87
N GLU A 294 2.95 -24.32 23.09
CA GLU A 294 3.85 -23.52 23.92
C GLU A 294 5.10 -24.32 24.31
N GLY A 295 6.26 -23.74 24.05
CA GLY A 295 7.54 -24.26 24.53
C GLY A 295 7.98 -23.67 25.87
N TRP A 296 7.27 -22.65 26.39
CA TRP A 296 7.66 -21.83 27.52
C TRP A 296 6.43 -21.47 28.36
N TYR A 297 6.43 -21.63 29.61
CA TYR A 297 5.49 -21.29 30.68
C TYR A 297 4.03 -20.84 30.34
N GLY A 298 3.51 -21.17 29.18
CA GLY A 298 2.12 -20.87 28.77
C GLY A 298 1.89 -19.40 28.44
N ASP A 299 2.85 -18.77 27.82
CA ASP A 299 2.75 -17.38 27.38
C ASP A 299 1.64 -17.16 26.31
N GLY A 300 1.29 -18.17 25.57
CA GLY A 300 0.18 -18.14 24.63
C GLY A 300 0.53 -17.63 23.23
N ASN A 301 1.74 -17.17 23.02
CA ASN A 301 2.19 -16.54 21.77
C ASN A 301 2.04 -17.48 20.57
N SER A 302 2.65 -18.66 20.64
CA SER A 302 2.55 -19.66 19.55
C SER A 302 1.11 -20.07 19.23
N THR A 303 0.23 -20.13 20.24
CA THR A 303 -1.20 -20.43 20.05
C THR A 303 -1.91 -19.28 19.35
N ARG A 304 -1.62 -18.02 19.71
CA ARG A 304 -2.17 -16.84 19.04
C ARG A 304 -1.72 -16.79 17.58
N THR A 305 -0.44 -17.02 17.30
CA THR A 305 0.12 -17.10 15.94
C THR A 305 -0.58 -18.16 15.10
N ALA A 306 -0.83 -19.35 15.66
CA ALA A 306 -1.56 -20.40 14.97
C ALA A 306 -3.00 -20.01 14.63
N LEU A 307 -3.69 -19.28 15.53
CA LEU A 307 -5.03 -18.74 15.26
C LEU A 307 -5.00 -17.69 14.16
N MET A 308 -4.02 -16.76 14.17
CA MET A 308 -3.86 -15.76 13.12
C MET A 308 -3.58 -16.40 11.75
N TYR A 309 -2.74 -17.42 11.73
CA TYR A 309 -2.48 -18.22 10.52
C TYR A 309 -3.74 -18.95 10.05
N ALA A 310 -4.50 -19.56 10.96
CA ALA A 310 -5.77 -20.21 10.61
C ALA A 310 -6.76 -19.21 9.98
N LEU A 311 -6.86 -17.99 10.53
CA LEU A 311 -7.69 -16.92 9.95
C LEU A 311 -7.21 -16.51 8.55
N TYR A 312 -5.90 -16.45 8.31
CA TYR A 312 -5.37 -16.26 6.96
C TYR A 312 -5.80 -17.39 6.02
N LYS A 313 -5.57 -18.65 6.39
CA LYS A 313 -5.90 -19.82 5.56
C LYS A 313 -7.40 -20.02 5.35
N THR A 314 -8.24 -19.46 6.20
CA THR A 314 -9.70 -19.49 6.07
C THR A 314 -10.33 -18.15 5.65
N GLN A 315 -9.51 -17.13 5.36
CA GLN A 315 -9.97 -15.77 5.05
C GLN A 315 -10.93 -15.20 6.11
N GLY A 316 -10.67 -15.49 7.40
CA GLY A 316 -11.50 -15.06 8.52
C GLY A 316 -12.74 -15.91 8.79
N LEU A 317 -12.95 -16.96 8.02
CA LEU A 317 -14.07 -17.88 8.17
C LEU A 317 -13.96 -18.78 9.40
N THR A 318 -15.08 -19.02 10.06
CA THR A 318 -15.18 -19.99 11.16
C THR A 318 -16.43 -20.89 11.03
N LEU A 319 -16.32 -22.10 11.57
CA LEU A 319 -17.43 -23.07 11.65
C LEU A 319 -17.86 -23.26 13.10
N VAL A 320 -19.16 -23.22 13.36
CA VAL A 320 -19.72 -23.36 14.72
C VAL A 320 -20.87 -24.36 14.73
N PRO A 321 -20.82 -25.43 15.55
CA PRO A 321 -19.72 -25.80 16.45
C PRO A 321 -18.50 -26.34 15.70
N TRP A 322 -17.31 -26.05 16.21
CA TRP A 322 -16.06 -26.65 15.71
C TRP A 322 -15.97 -28.12 16.13
N ARG A 323 -15.42 -28.94 15.26
CA ARG A 323 -15.06 -30.33 15.50
C ARG A 323 -13.74 -30.66 14.83
N THR A 324 -12.96 -31.56 15.41
CA THR A 324 -11.61 -31.89 14.94
C THR A 324 -11.55 -32.62 13.59
N ASP A 325 -12.67 -33.18 13.14
CA ASP A 325 -12.80 -33.83 11.81
C ASP A 325 -13.19 -32.85 10.70
N LEU A 326 -13.33 -31.55 11.00
CA LEU A 326 -13.63 -30.51 10.01
C LEU A 326 -12.33 -30.04 9.34
N GLU A 327 -12.31 -30.13 8.03
CA GLU A 327 -11.29 -29.52 7.18
C GLU A 327 -11.90 -28.28 6.54
N VAL A 328 -11.27 -27.12 6.70
CA VAL A 328 -11.72 -25.85 6.10
C VAL A 328 -10.55 -25.06 5.57
N GLY A 329 -10.73 -24.52 4.38
CA GLY A 329 -9.81 -23.56 3.77
C GLY A 329 -10.56 -22.59 2.91
N ALA A 330 -10.01 -21.39 2.74
CA ALA A 330 -10.55 -20.41 1.83
C ALA A 330 -9.41 -19.65 1.14
N SER A 331 -9.69 -19.24 -0.08
CA SER A 331 -8.84 -18.34 -0.84
C SER A 331 -9.69 -17.22 -1.42
N ARG A 332 -9.11 -16.06 -1.59
CA ARG A 332 -9.73 -14.94 -2.28
C ARG A 332 -9.02 -14.77 -3.61
N ASP A 333 -9.77 -14.81 -4.71
CA ASP A 333 -9.19 -14.53 -6.02
C ASP A 333 -9.15 -13.01 -6.31
N ALA A 334 -8.56 -12.68 -7.41
CA ALA A 334 -8.34 -11.31 -7.84
C ALA A 334 -9.64 -10.52 -8.06
N ASP A 335 -10.71 -11.22 -8.47
CA ASP A 335 -12.06 -10.63 -8.64
C ASP A 335 -12.75 -10.36 -7.29
N GLY A 336 -12.04 -10.62 -6.18
CA GLY A 336 -12.60 -10.49 -4.83
C GLY A 336 -13.55 -11.62 -4.45
N VAL A 337 -13.68 -12.66 -5.29
CA VAL A 337 -14.49 -13.85 -5.00
C VAL A 337 -13.78 -14.72 -3.99
N VAL A 338 -14.43 -15.02 -2.89
CA VAL A 338 -13.93 -15.98 -1.91
C VAL A 338 -14.40 -17.38 -2.29
N ARG A 339 -13.45 -18.29 -2.41
CA ARG A 339 -13.66 -19.73 -2.64
C ARG A 339 -13.40 -20.47 -1.35
N VAL A 340 -14.40 -21.18 -0.87
CA VAL A 340 -14.33 -21.93 0.38
C VAL A 340 -14.42 -23.40 0.08
N PHE A 341 -13.50 -24.18 0.67
CA PHE A 341 -13.54 -25.63 0.72
C PHE A 341 -13.86 -26.06 2.16
N ILE A 342 -14.87 -26.93 2.33
CA ILE A 342 -15.19 -27.50 3.62
C ILE A 342 -15.46 -29.00 3.44
N LYS A 343 -14.92 -29.81 4.35
CA LYS A 343 -15.18 -31.24 4.40
C LYS A 343 -15.31 -31.69 5.85
N SER A 344 -16.13 -32.69 6.11
CA SER A 344 -16.34 -33.28 7.43
C SER A 344 -16.24 -34.80 7.35
N GLY A 345 -15.56 -35.42 8.30
CA GLY A 345 -15.45 -36.87 8.39
C GLY A 345 -16.76 -37.58 8.76
N TYR A 346 -17.67 -36.87 9.45
CA TYR A 346 -18.99 -37.32 9.86
C TYR A 346 -20.05 -36.28 9.49
N PRO A 347 -21.36 -36.65 9.41
CA PRO A 347 -22.41 -35.65 9.17
C PRO A 347 -22.29 -34.49 10.16
N TRP A 348 -22.37 -33.26 9.66
CA TRP A 348 -22.26 -32.07 10.46
C TRP A 348 -23.36 -31.09 10.09
N ALA A 349 -23.94 -30.44 11.10
CA ALA A 349 -24.85 -29.33 10.92
C ALA A 349 -24.51 -28.22 11.89
N GLY A 350 -24.45 -27.00 11.36
CA GLY A 350 -24.04 -25.84 12.14
C GLY A 350 -24.14 -24.56 11.33
N ARG A 351 -23.20 -23.66 11.58
CA ARG A 351 -23.15 -22.34 10.95
C ARG A 351 -21.75 -22.04 10.42
N LEU A 352 -21.70 -21.59 9.18
CA LEU A 352 -20.56 -20.94 8.58
C LEU A 352 -20.64 -19.45 8.95
N ARG A 353 -19.59 -18.92 9.55
CA ARG A 353 -19.50 -17.51 9.94
C ARG A 353 -18.45 -16.82 9.13
N PHE A 354 -18.83 -15.80 8.42
CA PHE A 354 -17.91 -14.85 7.81
C PHE A 354 -17.56 -13.76 8.80
N ASP A 355 -16.35 -13.23 8.71
CA ASP A 355 -15.88 -12.16 9.57
C ASP A 355 -16.58 -10.82 9.24
N ARG A 356 -16.45 -9.88 10.13
CA ARG A 356 -16.97 -8.51 10.04
C ARG A 356 -15.85 -7.51 10.22
N ALA A 357 -16.05 -6.27 9.81
CA ALA A 357 -15.10 -5.20 10.07
C ALA A 357 -15.07 -4.89 11.58
N ARG A 358 -14.38 -5.74 12.34
CA ARG A 358 -14.34 -5.75 13.82
C ARG A 358 -13.76 -4.45 14.39
N HIS A 359 -12.75 -3.88 13.71
CA HIS A 359 -12.20 -2.57 14.08
C HIS A 359 -13.30 -1.51 14.15
N ARG A 360 -14.24 -1.49 13.22
CA ARG A 360 -15.35 -0.53 13.18
C ARG A 360 -16.53 -0.97 14.04
N GLU A 361 -16.95 -2.23 13.92
CA GLU A 361 -18.21 -2.70 14.53
C GLU A 361 -18.07 -3.00 16.03
N TYR A 362 -16.87 -3.37 16.49
CA TYR A 362 -16.62 -3.67 17.89
C TYR A 362 -15.84 -2.57 18.60
N LEU A 363 -14.81 -2.04 17.96
CA LEU A 363 -13.91 -1.07 18.58
C LEU A 363 -14.23 0.39 18.24
N ASN A 364 -15.15 0.66 17.29
CA ASN A 364 -15.48 2.01 16.81
C ASN A 364 -14.25 2.79 16.27
N MET A 365 -13.25 2.09 15.76
CA MET A 365 -12.06 2.71 15.19
C MET A 365 -12.39 3.36 13.85
N PRO A 366 -11.80 4.52 13.53
CA PRO A 366 -12.05 5.25 12.29
C PRO A 366 -11.44 4.58 11.06
N ILE A 367 -10.33 3.86 11.25
CA ILE A 367 -9.62 3.07 10.22
C ILE A 367 -9.11 1.77 10.83
N ASP A 368 -8.91 0.77 9.98
CA ASP A 368 -8.18 -0.43 10.36
C ASP A 368 -6.67 -0.19 10.16
N TYR A 369 -5.95 0.13 11.24
CA TYR A 369 -4.51 0.28 11.24
C TYR A 369 -3.81 -0.97 11.78
N ALA A 370 -2.53 -1.15 11.40
CA ALA A 370 -1.70 -2.25 11.88
C ALA A 370 -1.40 -2.07 13.38
N ARG A 371 -1.50 -3.13 14.16
CA ARG A 371 -1.26 -3.12 15.61
C ARG A 371 -0.80 -4.48 16.11
N ILE A 372 0.07 -4.46 17.09
CA ILE A 372 0.63 -5.68 17.69
C ILE A 372 -0.51 -6.54 18.25
N ASN A 373 -0.39 -7.87 18.09
CA ASN A 373 -1.32 -8.89 18.57
C ASN A 373 -2.75 -8.79 18.02
N GLN A 374 -2.91 -8.13 16.88
CA GLN A 374 -4.17 -8.06 16.18
C GLN A 374 -4.51 -9.40 15.49
N PHE A 375 -5.78 -9.79 15.53
CA PHE A 375 -6.32 -10.78 14.60
C PHE A 375 -6.70 -10.09 13.29
N PRO A 376 -5.92 -10.26 12.19
CA PRO A 376 -6.18 -9.52 10.95
C PRO A 376 -7.55 -9.81 10.33
N GLU A 377 -8.15 -8.80 9.75
CA GLU A 377 -9.44 -8.88 9.05
C GLU A 377 -9.21 -9.22 7.56
N TRP A 378 -9.27 -10.50 7.18
CA TRP A 378 -8.96 -10.95 5.82
C TRP A 378 -10.09 -10.71 4.83
N PHE A 379 -11.26 -11.29 5.07
CA PHE A 379 -12.46 -11.05 4.29
C PHE A 379 -13.62 -10.74 5.23
N THR A 380 -14.10 -9.52 5.18
CA THR A 380 -15.19 -9.06 6.03
C THR A 380 -16.47 -8.85 5.23
N VAL A 381 -17.59 -9.15 5.82
CA VAL A 381 -18.91 -8.90 5.23
C VAL A 381 -19.64 -7.79 5.99
N ALA A 382 -20.12 -6.77 5.26
CA ALA A 382 -20.94 -5.71 5.80
C ALA A 382 -22.39 -6.20 5.94
N GLY A 383 -23.00 -5.99 7.10
CA GLY A 383 -24.30 -6.62 7.43
C GLY A 383 -25.45 -6.25 6.51
N ASP A 384 -25.46 -5.05 5.95
CA ASP A 384 -26.47 -4.50 5.05
C ASP A 384 -26.14 -4.67 3.55
N ALA A 385 -24.91 -5.09 3.24
CA ALA A 385 -24.51 -5.39 1.88
C ALA A 385 -25.10 -6.71 1.37
N LYS A 386 -25.15 -6.85 0.05
CA LYS A 386 -25.65 -8.06 -0.63
C LYS A 386 -24.50 -8.86 -1.20
N TYR A 387 -24.62 -10.19 -1.09
CA TYR A 387 -23.63 -11.14 -1.55
C TYR A 387 -24.31 -12.23 -2.40
N GLU A 388 -23.67 -12.61 -3.48
CA GLU A 388 -23.99 -13.85 -4.18
C GLU A 388 -23.25 -15.00 -3.49
N ILE A 389 -23.97 -16.03 -3.08
CA ILE A 389 -23.40 -17.28 -2.60
C ILE A 389 -23.82 -18.41 -3.52
N ARG A 390 -22.87 -19.29 -3.88
CA ARG A 390 -23.11 -20.44 -4.75
C ARG A 390 -22.41 -21.67 -4.19
N PHE A 391 -23.16 -22.75 -4.08
CA PHE A 391 -22.61 -24.09 -3.83
C PHE A 391 -22.32 -24.77 -5.17
N ASP A 392 -21.30 -25.63 -5.20
CA ASP A 392 -20.97 -26.37 -6.41
C ASP A 392 -22.14 -27.20 -6.90
N GLY A 393 -22.47 -27.07 -8.19
CA GLY A 393 -23.63 -27.70 -8.83
C GLY A 393 -25.00 -27.07 -8.52
N GLU A 394 -25.08 -25.97 -7.73
CA GLU A 394 -26.33 -25.28 -7.42
C GLU A 394 -26.43 -23.91 -8.11
N SER A 395 -27.68 -23.40 -8.19
CA SER A 395 -27.92 -22.02 -8.60
C SER A 395 -27.45 -21.03 -7.54
N ALA A 396 -26.91 -19.89 -7.97
CA ALA A 396 -26.54 -18.82 -7.07
C ALA A 396 -27.75 -18.26 -6.29
N ARG A 397 -27.51 -17.86 -5.04
CA ARG A 397 -28.48 -17.20 -4.18
C ARG A 397 -27.94 -15.85 -3.73
N ILE A 398 -28.83 -14.87 -3.60
CA ILE A 398 -28.47 -13.56 -3.04
C ILE A 398 -28.85 -13.56 -1.57
N VAL A 399 -27.89 -13.23 -0.72
CA VAL A 399 -28.04 -13.16 0.74
C VAL A 399 -27.50 -11.82 1.26
N SER A 400 -27.94 -11.40 2.43
CA SER A 400 -27.36 -10.24 3.13
C SER A 400 -26.10 -10.63 3.89
N GLY A 401 -25.25 -9.67 4.19
CA GLY A 401 -24.08 -9.91 5.06
C GLY A 401 -24.49 -10.37 6.46
N ARG A 402 -25.64 -9.91 6.98
CA ARG A 402 -26.18 -10.40 8.27
C ARG A 402 -26.46 -11.89 8.25
N GLU A 403 -26.95 -12.43 7.14
CA GLU A 403 -27.13 -13.88 6.97
C GLU A 403 -25.78 -14.60 6.92
N LEU A 404 -24.78 -14.01 6.29
CA LEU A 404 -23.41 -14.58 6.22
C LEU A 404 -22.70 -14.58 7.58
N TRP A 405 -23.05 -13.71 8.51
CA TRP A 405 -22.48 -13.77 9.87
C TRP A 405 -22.86 -15.05 10.64
N ALA A 406 -23.88 -15.79 10.20
CA ALA A 406 -24.31 -17.04 10.81
C ALA A 406 -25.06 -17.93 9.82
N PHE A 407 -24.46 -18.17 8.65
CA PHE A 407 -25.09 -18.90 7.55
C PHE A 407 -25.26 -20.38 7.90
N PRO A 408 -26.49 -20.93 7.87
CA PRO A 408 -26.74 -22.33 8.20
C PRO A 408 -26.12 -23.23 7.13
N LEU A 409 -25.41 -24.26 7.55
CA LEU A 409 -24.76 -25.23 6.68
C LEU A 409 -24.90 -26.64 7.22
N THR A 410 -25.18 -27.59 6.32
CA THR A 410 -25.21 -29.03 6.63
C THR A 410 -24.25 -29.72 5.67
N LEU A 411 -23.41 -30.61 6.20
CA LEU A 411 -22.41 -31.38 5.44
C LEU A 411 -22.71 -32.86 5.55
N GLU A 412 -22.61 -33.57 4.43
CA GLU A 412 -22.59 -35.01 4.39
C GLU A 412 -21.19 -35.53 4.73
N ALA A 413 -21.11 -36.72 5.36
CA ALA A 413 -19.83 -37.33 5.72
C ALA A 413 -18.95 -37.56 4.48
N ASN A 414 -17.70 -37.14 4.57
CA ASN A 414 -16.66 -37.30 3.54
C ASN A 414 -16.95 -36.67 2.17
N LYS A 415 -18.01 -35.86 2.06
CA LYS A 415 -18.36 -35.14 0.85
C LYS A 415 -17.90 -33.68 0.98
N PRO A 416 -16.98 -33.20 0.14
CA PRO A 416 -16.56 -31.81 0.19
C PRO A 416 -17.70 -30.87 -0.28
N ALA A 417 -17.80 -29.71 0.35
CA ALA A 417 -18.61 -28.59 -0.12
C ALA A 417 -17.66 -27.51 -0.66
N LEU A 418 -17.89 -27.11 -1.91
CA LEU A 418 -17.24 -25.97 -2.52
C LEU A 418 -18.24 -24.81 -2.58
N ILE A 419 -17.87 -23.67 -2.01
CA ILE A 419 -18.74 -22.51 -1.91
C ILE A 419 -17.99 -21.33 -2.49
N THR A 420 -18.67 -20.53 -3.33
CA THR A 420 -18.16 -19.24 -3.79
C THR A 420 -19.01 -18.11 -3.24
N ILE A 421 -18.37 -17.04 -2.79
CA ILE A 421 -19.02 -15.84 -2.26
C ILE A 421 -18.49 -14.63 -2.99
N ARG A 422 -19.39 -13.80 -3.49
CA ARG A 422 -19.08 -12.56 -4.19
C ARG A 422 -19.92 -11.42 -3.62
N SER A 423 -19.28 -10.26 -3.34
CA SER A 423 -20.04 -9.04 -3.03
C SER A 423 -20.77 -8.54 -4.27
N LEU A 424 -22.01 -8.09 -4.09
CA LEU A 424 -22.80 -7.44 -5.14
C LEU A 424 -22.85 -5.92 -4.98
N ASP A 425 -22.35 -5.39 -3.87
CA ASP A 425 -22.27 -3.95 -3.62
C ASP A 425 -20.86 -3.44 -3.96
N ASP A 426 -20.78 -2.44 -4.82
CA ASP A 426 -19.52 -1.87 -5.32
C ASP A 426 -18.58 -1.34 -4.21
N ALA A 427 -19.11 -1.00 -3.04
CA ALA A 427 -18.32 -0.52 -1.91
C ALA A 427 -17.51 -1.61 -1.18
N ALA A 428 -17.85 -2.90 -1.36
CA ALA A 428 -17.13 -4.03 -0.77
C ALA A 428 -16.08 -4.63 -1.74
N ALA A 429 -16.08 -4.19 -2.99
CA ALA A 429 -15.18 -4.64 -4.05
C ALA A 429 -13.87 -3.84 -4.11
N SER A 430 -13.51 -3.09 -3.06
CA SER A 430 -12.31 -2.26 -3.05
C SER A 430 -11.03 -3.00 -2.63
N ARG A 431 -10.79 -4.18 -3.20
CA ARG A 431 -9.45 -4.62 -3.56
C ARG A 431 -9.43 -4.78 -5.08
N PRO A 432 -8.41 -4.25 -5.77
CA PRO A 432 -8.37 -4.31 -7.21
C PRO A 432 -8.51 -5.74 -7.69
N ALA A 433 -9.20 -5.94 -8.78
CA ALA A 433 -9.15 -7.16 -9.58
C ALA A 433 -7.70 -7.34 -10.06
N ALA A 434 -6.84 -7.82 -9.20
CA ALA A 434 -5.40 -7.82 -9.40
C ALA A 434 -4.92 -8.87 -10.39
N GLU A 435 -5.80 -9.65 -11.05
CA GLU A 435 -5.31 -10.71 -11.93
C GLU A 435 -6.20 -11.13 -13.11
N LEU A 436 -6.89 -10.20 -13.74
CA LEU A 436 -7.21 -10.42 -15.16
C LEU A 436 -5.94 -10.30 -16.02
N ARG A 437 -4.96 -9.50 -15.61
CA ARG A 437 -3.74 -9.16 -16.35
C ARG A 437 -2.74 -10.33 -16.45
N THR A 438 -2.87 -11.12 -17.50
CA THR A 438 -1.99 -12.27 -17.76
C THR A 438 -0.52 -11.89 -17.98
N ARG A 439 -0.21 -10.59 -18.09
CA ARG A 439 1.12 -10.04 -18.34
C ARG A 439 1.57 -9.06 -17.27
N ARG A 440 1.09 -9.18 -16.04
CA ARG A 440 1.67 -8.46 -14.91
C ARG A 440 3.18 -8.71 -14.84
N TYR A 441 3.95 -7.67 -14.55
CA TYR A 441 5.38 -7.85 -14.36
C TYR A 441 5.69 -8.62 -13.06
N THR A 442 6.29 -9.78 -13.20
CA THR A 442 6.70 -10.67 -12.09
C THR A 442 8.18 -11.06 -12.21
N GLY A 443 8.95 -10.35 -13.02
CA GLY A 443 10.37 -10.61 -13.25
C GLY A 443 11.21 -10.50 -11.98
N ARG A 444 12.36 -11.17 -11.98
CA ARG A 444 13.27 -11.27 -10.84
C ARG A 444 14.53 -10.42 -11.02
N ASP A 445 14.85 -10.07 -12.26
CA ASP A 445 16.07 -9.37 -12.62
C ASP A 445 15.89 -8.56 -13.94
N LYS A 446 17.00 -7.98 -14.42
CA LYS A 446 17.04 -7.17 -15.63
C LYS A 446 16.71 -7.98 -16.90
N ASP A 447 17.15 -9.21 -16.98
CA ASP A 447 16.94 -10.04 -18.19
C ASP A 447 15.46 -10.43 -18.31
N ASP A 448 14.82 -10.80 -17.19
CA ASP A 448 13.36 -10.98 -17.11
C ASP A 448 12.62 -9.69 -17.53
N ALA A 449 13.09 -8.51 -17.07
CA ALA A 449 12.49 -7.23 -17.40
C ALA A 449 12.55 -6.93 -18.90
N VAL A 450 13.70 -7.14 -19.54
CA VAL A 450 13.90 -6.94 -20.98
C VAL A 450 13.01 -7.87 -21.80
N ALA A 451 12.96 -9.16 -21.44
CA ALA A 451 12.15 -10.15 -22.13
C ALA A 451 10.64 -9.83 -21.99
N TRP A 452 10.20 -9.50 -20.77
CA TRP A 452 8.82 -9.12 -20.50
C TRP A 452 8.39 -7.86 -21.28
N GLN A 453 9.22 -6.82 -21.29
CA GLN A 453 8.93 -5.60 -22.03
C GLN A 453 8.79 -5.85 -23.53
N ALA A 454 9.61 -6.72 -24.11
CA ALA A 454 9.53 -7.06 -25.52
C ALA A 454 8.21 -7.81 -25.84
N ASP A 455 7.83 -8.82 -25.04
CA ASP A 455 6.57 -9.57 -25.20
C ASP A 455 5.36 -8.66 -25.05
N VAL A 456 5.32 -7.84 -24.00
CA VAL A 456 4.16 -6.98 -23.71
C VAL A 456 3.99 -5.88 -24.74
N ARG A 457 5.06 -5.20 -25.20
CA ARG A 457 4.97 -4.22 -26.31
C ARG A 457 4.39 -4.83 -27.57
N ALA A 458 4.86 -6.01 -27.97
CA ALA A 458 4.36 -6.68 -29.17
C ALA A 458 2.87 -7.01 -29.04
N ARG A 459 2.42 -7.52 -27.90
CA ARG A 459 1.01 -7.85 -27.66
C ARG A 459 0.11 -6.63 -27.61
N LEU A 460 0.56 -5.55 -26.95
CA LEU A 460 -0.19 -4.29 -26.90
C LEU A 460 -0.31 -3.65 -28.28
N ALA A 461 0.78 -3.61 -29.07
CA ALA A 461 0.73 -3.12 -30.45
C ALA A 461 -0.26 -3.92 -31.32
N ALA A 462 -0.31 -5.24 -31.16
CA ALA A 462 -1.26 -6.10 -31.83
C ALA A 462 -2.71 -5.86 -31.37
N ALA A 463 -2.96 -5.77 -30.08
CA ALA A 463 -4.28 -5.50 -29.51
C ALA A 463 -4.81 -4.10 -29.90
N MET A 464 -3.93 -3.09 -29.93
CA MET A 464 -4.24 -1.74 -30.43
C MET A 464 -4.41 -1.69 -31.95
N LYS A 465 -4.07 -2.75 -32.70
CA LYS A 465 -4.11 -2.83 -34.16
C LYS A 465 -3.25 -1.78 -34.86
N VAL A 466 -2.03 -1.57 -34.35
CA VAL A 466 -1.09 -0.54 -34.80
C VAL A 466 0.28 -1.10 -35.19
N THR A 467 0.48 -2.40 -35.20
CA THR A 467 1.79 -3.02 -35.50
C THR A 467 2.39 -2.50 -36.81
N ASP A 468 1.57 -2.29 -37.83
CA ASP A 468 1.98 -1.74 -39.11
C ASP A 468 2.18 -0.23 -39.13
N LEU A 469 1.69 0.50 -38.10
CA LEU A 469 1.74 1.95 -37.98
C LEU A 469 2.91 2.45 -37.13
N LEU A 470 3.47 1.61 -36.24
CA LEU A 470 4.60 1.97 -35.42
C LEU A 470 5.92 2.08 -36.18
N GLU A 471 6.02 1.46 -37.36
CA GLU A 471 7.14 1.57 -38.29
C GLU A 471 6.66 2.06 -39.65
N PRO A 472 6.25 3.34 -39.79
CA PRO A 472 5.62 3.84 -40.99
C PRO A 472 6.63 3.94 -42.17
N HIS A 473 6.26 3.39 -43.30
CA HIS A 473 7.05 3.41 -44.55
C HIS A 473 6.60 4.47 -45.58
N TRP A 474 5.65 5.35 -45.20
CA TRP A 474 5.11 6.42 -46.06
C TRP A 474 5.62 7.80 -45.64
N PRO A 475 5.75 8.75 -46.62
CA PRO A 475 6.32 10.06 -46.34
C PRO A 475 5.37 10.91 -45.51
N LEU A 476 5.95 11.76 -44.65
CA LEU A 476 5.21 12.77 -43.87
C LEU A 476 4.51 13.80 -44.77
N ALA A 477 5.15 14.21 -45.89
CA ALA A 477 4.66 15.24 -46.80
C ALA A 477 4.13 16.50 -46.08
N PRO A 478 4.96 17.20 -45.28
CA PRO A 478 4.53 18.31 -44.45
C PRO A 478 4.14 19.53 -45.29
N LYS A 479 3.10 20.24 -44.81
CA LYS A 479 2.65 21.53 -45.34
C LYS A 479 2.57 22.55 -44.23
N LEU A 480 3.28 23.67 -44.36
CA LEU A 480 3.14 24.82 -43.44
C LEU A 480 1.81 25.52 -43.69
N LEU A 481 1.01 25.73 -42.65
CA LEU A 481 -0.28 26.40 -42.70
C LEU A 481 -0.20 27.85 -42.19
N SER A 482 0.56 28.05 -41.08
CA SER A 482 0.78 29.38 -40.51
C SER A 482 2.16 29.45 -39.82
N ASN A 483 2.68 30.67 -39.64
CA ASN A 483 3.93 30.93 -38.92
C ASN A 483 3.81 32.27 -38.20
N GLU A 484 3.73 32.23 -36.88
CA GLU A 484 3.54 33.39 -36.01
C GLU A 484 4.72 33.55 -35.05
N ARG A 485 5.21 34.72 -34.84
CA ARG A 485 6.25 35.02 -33.87
C ARG A 485 5.66 35.28 -32.48
N LYS A 486 6.06 34.55 -31.52
CA LYS A 486 5.77 34.73 -30.09
C LYS A 486 7.02 35.19 -29.34
N GLU A 487 6.88 35.51 -28.07
CA GLU A 487 8.00 35.85 -27.22
C GLU A 487 8.88 34.59 -26.98
N GLY A 488 10.11 34.60 -27.49
CA GLY A 488 11.08 33.53 -27.32
C GLY A 488 11.00 32.39 -28.36
N TYR A 489 9.93 32.28 -29.17
CA TYR A 489 9.81 31.20 -30.17
C TYR A 489 8.92 31.58 -31.37
N TRP A 490 9.05 30.80 -32.43
CA TRP A 490 8.10 30.77 -33.54
C TRP A 490 7.06 29.70 -33.29
N LEU A 491 5.78 30.01 -33.47
CA LEU A 491 4.67 29.06 -33.45
C LEU A 491 4.21 28.81 -34.88
N ARG A 492 4.29 27.56 -35.31
CA ARG A 492 3.95 27.12 -36.66
C ARG A 492 2.82 26.13 -36.62
N GLU A 493 1.78 26.34 -37.41
CA GLU A 493 0.79 25.28 -37.68
C GLU A 493 1.21 24.52 -38.94
N VAL A 494 1.27 23.21 -38.84
CA VAL A 494 1.67 22.31 -39.92
C VAL A 494 0.63 21.21 -40.09
N GLU A 495 0.57 20.64 -41.30
CA GLU A 495 -0.24 19.48 -41.62
C GLU A 495 0.64 18.43 -42.32
N PHE A 496 0.53 17.17 -41.88
CA PHE A 496 1.30 16.08 -42.46
C PHE A 496 0.56 14.73 -42.43
N ASN A 497 1.05 13.74 -43.17
CA ASN A 497 0.42 12.41 -43.21
C ASN A 497 0.64 11.65 -41.92
N SER A 498 -0.45 11.27 -41.26
CA SER A 498 -0.43 10.30 -40.15
C SER A 498 -0.46 8.87 -40.71
N THR A 499 -1.39 8.58 -41.60
CA THR A 499 -1.46 7.32 -42.37
C THR A 499 -1.40 7.62 -43.85
N PRO A 500 -1.36 6.63 -44.75
CA PRO A 500 -1.42 6.87 -46.17
C PRO A 500 -2.69 7.59 -46.63
N THR A 501 -3.77 7.49 -45.87
CA THR A 501 -5.10 8.01 -46.20
C THR A 501 -5.55 9.19 -45.31
N ARG A 502 -4.85 9.47 -44.19
CA ARG A 502 -5.23 10.49 -43.22
C ARG A 502 -4.09 11.48 -42.95
N ARG A 503 -4.46 12.75 -42.94
CA ARG A 503 -3.56 13.85 -42.54
C ARG A 503 -4.00 14.42 -41.19
N ILE A 504 -3.02 14.86 -40.41
CA ILE A 504 -3.23 15.53 -39.12
C ILE A 504 -2.63 16.94 -39.13
N LYS A 505 -3.21 17.81 -38.33
CA LYS A 505 -2.68 19.15 -38.05
C LYS A 505 -1.92 19.12 -36.72
N ALA A 506 -0.81 19.83 -36.68
CA ALA A 506 -0.01 19.98 -35.47
C ALA A 506 0.46 21.42 -35.32
N VAL A 507 0.66 21.82 -34.08
CA VAL A 507 1.36 23.06 -33.73
C VAL A 507 2.79 22.72 -33.35
N VAL A 508 3.75 23.38 -33.96
CA VAL A 508 5.19 23.18 -33.71
C VAL A 508 5.81 24.52 -33.29
N THR A 509 6.60 24.51 -32.25
CA THR A 509 7.36 25.70 -31.85
C THR A 509 8.85 25.53 -32.13
N VAL A 510 9.49 26.63 -32.54
CA VAL A 510 10.93 26.67 -32.78
C VAL A 510 11.54 27.81 -31.95
N PRO A 511 12.45 27.54 -31.01
CA PRO A 511 13.08 28.59 -30.22
C PRO A 511 13.81 29.63 -31.08
N THR A 512 13.62 30.92 -30.78
CA THR A 512 14.30 32.01 -31.53
C THR A 512 15.77 32.15 -31.16
N ALA A 513 16.19 31.66 -30.01
CA ALA A 513 17.55 31.74 -29.51
C ALA A 513 18.47 30.57 -29.97
N LEU A 514 17.93 29.62 -30.76
CA LEU A 514 18.74 28.48 -31.22
C LEU A 514 19.77 28.94 -32.29
N PRO A 515 21.08 28.78 -32.01
CA PRO A 515 22.10 29.14 -32.99
C PRO A 515 22.03 28.26 -34.26
N PRO A 516 22.37 28.80 -35.44
CA PRO A 516 22.40 28.01 -36.66
C PRO A 516 23.31 26.79 -36.55
N GLY A 517 22.80 25.63 -36.86
CA GLY A 517 23.55 24.35 -36.83
C GLY A 517 23.57 23.67 -35.45
N GLU A 518 23.06 24.29 -34.41
CA GLU A 518 22.87 23.63 -33.12
C GLU A 518 21.56 22.86 -33.05
N LYS A 519 21.55 21.82 -32.22
CA LYS A 519 20.38 21.00 -31.98
C LYS A 519 19.79 21.22 -30.58
N CYS A 520 18.48 21.32 -30.50
CA CYS A 520 17.77 21.44 -29.24
C CYS A 520 16.99 20.15 -28.90
N PRO A 521 16.68 19.93 -27.62
CA PRO A 521 15.75 18.88 -27.22
C PRO A 521 14.32 19.22 -27.69
N ALA A 522 13.48 18.19 -27.81
CA ALA A 522 12.09 18.36 -28.20
C ALA A 522 11.12 17.65 -27.26
N VAL A 523 9.88 18.17 -27.18
CA VAL A 523 8.83 17.59 -26.34
C VAL A 523 7.50 17.51 -27.10
N VAL A 524 6.91 16.31 -27.13
CA VAL A 524 5.52 16.11 -27.59
C VAL A 524 4.58 16.50 -26.45
N CYS A 525 3.78 17.55 -26.65
CA CYS A 525 2.89 18.13 -25.67
C CYS A 525 1.43 17.72 -25.96
N ILE A 526 0.78 17.05 -25.01
CA ILE A 526 -0.47 16.35 -25.29
C ILE A 526 -1.60 16.88 -24.41
N HIS A 527 -2.71 17.30 -25.04
CA HIS A 527 -3.88 17.82 -24.35
C HIS A 527 -4.80 16.71 -23.82
N GLY A 528 -5.67 17.04 -22.85
CA GLY A 528 -6.67 16.17 -22.27
C GLY A 528 -8.03 16.22 -22.99
N HIS A 529 -9.05 15.60 -22.38
CA HIS A 529 -10.41 15.64 -22.90
C HIS A 529 -10.94 17.07 -23.04
N GLY A 530 -11.66 17.33 -24.10
CA GLY A 530 -12.26 18.63 -24.38
C GLY A 530 -11.27 19.74 -24.79
N GLY A 531 -9.97 19.41 -24.83
CA GLY A 531 -8.94 20.30 -25.36
C GLY A 531 -8.67 20.07 -26.84
N ASP A 532 -7.75 20.86 -27.36
CA ASP A 532 -7.19 20.75 -28.71
C ASP A 532 -5.66 20.98 -28.69
N ARG A 533 -5.01 20.90 -29.83
CA ARG A 533 -3.56 21.10 -29.97
C ARG A 533 -3.05 22.45 -29.46
N MET A 534 -3.94 23.48 -29.29
CA MET A 534 -3.56 24.79 -28.75
C MET A 534 -3.68 24.86 -27.22
N SER A 535 -4.46 24.00 -26.60
CA SER A 535 -4.77 24.03 -25.17
C SER A 535 -3.52 23.93 -24.29
N VAL A 536 -2.48 23.20 -24.70
CA VAL A 536 -1.21 23.05 -23.96
C VAL A 536 -0.36 24.33 -23.95
N TYR A 537 -0.70 25.32 -24.80
CA TYR A 537 -0.06 26.65 -24.87
C TYR A 537 -0.83 27.72 -24.08
N ASP A 538 -2.04 27.41 -23.61
CA ASP A 538 -2.88 28.35 -22.84
C ASP A 538 -2.41 28.39 -21.36
N ALA A 539 -1.95 29.56 -20.94
CA ALA A 539 -1.48 29.78 -19.57
C ALA A 539 -2.60 29.86 -18.53
N THR A 540 -3.84 30.08 -18.95
CA THR A 540 -4.99 30.34 -18.04
C THR A 540 -5.69 29.06 -17.59
N GLY A 541 -5.47 27.94 -18.27
CA GLY A 541 -6.10 26.65 -18.00
C GLY A 541 -5.27 25.72 -17.12
N PRO A 542 -5.75 24.47 -16.92
CA PRO A 542 -5.08 23.48 -16.08
C PRO A 542 -3.73 23.02 -16.63
N TYR A 543 -3.45 23.29 -17.89
CA TYR A 543 -2.16 23.03 -18.53
C TYR A 543 -1.09 24.06 -18.16
N LYS A 544 -1.48 25.24 -17.66
CA LYS A 544 -0.58 26.36 -17.29
C LYS A 544 0.40 26.74 -18.39
N GLY A 545 0.01 26.53 -19.65
CA GLY A 545 0.83 26.84 -20.83
C GLY A 545 2.16 26.11 -20.91
N PHE A 546 2.27 24.90 -20.38
CA PHE A 546 3.57 24.21 -20.23
C PHE A 546 4.32 24.07 -21.55
N ALA A 547 3.62 23.93 -22.68
CA ALA A 547 4.27 23.87 -24.00
C ALA A 547 4.90 25.20 -24.40
N ALA A 548 4.26 26.34 -24.09
CA ALA A 548 4.81 27.66 -24.32
C ALA A 548 6.03 27.93 -23.43
N VAL A 549 5.95 27.53 -22.16
CA VAL A 549 7.08 27.66 -21.19
C VAL A 549 8.29 26.85 -21.65
N LEU A 550 8.09 25.62 -22.10
CA LEU A 550 9.17 24.79 -22.66
C LEU A 550 9.75 25.43 -23.93
N ALA A 551 8.90 25.93 -24.84
CA ALA A 551 9.35 26.60 -26.06
C ALA A 551 10.23 27.82 -25.77
N ALA A 552 9.81 28.67 -24.83
CA ALA A 552 10.58 29.84 -24.38
C ALA A 552 11.88 29.43 -23.64
N SER A 553 11.93 28.22 -23.09
CA SER A 553 13.10 27.66 -22.38
C SER A 553 14.07 26.91 -23.30
N GLY A 554 13.90 26.98 -24.63
CA GLY A 554 14.84 26.41 -25.60
C GLY A 554 14.52 24.99 -26.08
N TYR A 555 13.30 24.51 -25.83
CA TYR A 555 12.83 23.23 -26.39
C TYR A 555 12.03 23.48 -27.67
N MET A 556 12.14 22.57 -28.61
CA MET A 556 11.14 22.49 -29.67
C MET A 556 9.93 21.71 -29.11
N THR A 557 8.71 22.20 -29.34
CA THR A 557 7.50 21.49 -28.92
C THR A 557 6.62 21.17 -30.10
N ILE A 558 5.87 20.04 -30.02
CA ILE A 558 4.84 19.68 -30.97
C ILE A 558 3.59 19.22 -30.23
N SER A 559 2.41 19.61 -30.73
CA SER A 559 1.13 19.16 -30.21
C SER A 559 0.17 18.90 -31.36
N THR A 560 -0.63 17.82 -31.24
CA THR A 560 -1.70 17.47 -32.20
C THR A 560 -2.98 17.13 -31.45
N ASP A 561 -4.09 17.05 -32.16
CA ASP A 561 -5.39 16.71 -31.58
C ASP A 561 -5.48 15.21 -31.29
N VAL A 562 -5.84 14.85 -30.04
CA VAL A 562 -6.05 13.47 -29.58
C VAL A 562 -7.43 13.27 -28.92
N GLY A 563 -8.32 14.26 -29.04
CA GLY A 563 -9.60 14.29 -28.32
C GLY A 563 -10.75 13.56 -29.02
N GLN A 564 -10.55 12.96 -30.19
CA GLN A 564 -11.60 12.21 -30.92
C GLN A 564 -12.14 11.04 -30.09
N HIS A 565 -13.44 10.73 -30.29
CA HIS A 565 -14.13 9.59 -29.70
C HIS A 565 -14.62 8.58 -30.75
N GLU A 566 -14.30 8.83 -32.01
CA GLU A 566 -14.65 7.96 -33.15
C GLU A 566 -13.38 7.45 -33.81
N VAL A 567 -13.44 6.20 -34.27
CA VAL A 567 -12.39 5.58 -35.07
C VAL A 567 -12.57 6.04 -36.53
N TYR A 568 -11.56 6.64 -37.12
CA TYR A 568 -11.61 7.18 -38.49
C TYR A 568 -11.26 6.15 -39.57
N GLU A 569 -10.46 5.14 -39.23
CA GLU A 569 -10.02 4.11 -40.16
C GLU A 569 -10.53 2.74 -39.73
N ALA A 570 -11.28 2.08 -40.64
CA ALA A 570 -11.84 0.75 -40.35
C ALA A 570 -10.77 -0.26 -39.95
N GLY A 571 -11.05 -1.06 -38.96
CA GLY A 571 -10.13 -2.08 -38.46
C GLY A 571 -9.09 -1.58 -37.46
N ARG A 572 -9.11 -0.33 -37.05
CA ARG A 572 -8.26 0.27 -35.99
C ARG A 572 -8.97 0.31 -34.64
N THR A 573 -8.25 0.64 -33.62
CA THR A 573 -8.79 1.05 -32.30
C THR A 573 -8.60 2.56 -32.13
N LEU A 574 -9.45 3.18 -31.32
CA LEU A 574 -9.37 4.60 -31.03
C LEU A 574 -8.00 4.98 -30.43
N MET A 575 -7.54 4.19 -29.45
CA MET A 575 -6.23 4.39 -28.83
C MET A 575 -5.08 4.18 -29.79
N GLY A 576 -5.23 3.23 -30.71
CA GLY A 576 -4.25 2.98 -31.76
C GLY A 576 -4.09 4.15 -32.73
N GLU A 577 -5.20 4.77 -33.16
CA GLU A 577 -5.13 5.97 -34.01
C GLU A 577 -4.49 7.17 -33.31
N ARG A 578 -4.87 7.43 -32.05
CA ARG A 578 -4.26 8.50 -31.23
C ARG A 578 -2.75 8.28 -31.08
N LEU A 579 -2.34 7.04 -30.76
CA LEU A 579 -0.93 6.70 -30.64
C LEU A 579 -0.17 6.87 -31.97
N CYS A 580 -0.75 6.43 -33.09
CA CYS A 580 -0.15 6.61 -34.40
C CYS A 580 0.09 8.10 -34.69
N ASP A 581 -0.88 8.96 -34.44
CA ASP A 581 -0.73 10.41 -34.65
C ASP A 581 0.44 10.99 -33.83
N LEU A 582 0.62 10.54 -32.61
CA LEU A 582 1.72 10.98 -31.74
C LEU A 582 3.08 10.42 -32.21
N VAL A 583 3.14 9.16 -32.65
CA VAL A 583 4.35 8.58 -33.28
C VAL A 583 4.74 9.37 -34.52
N ARG A 584 3.77 9.80 -35.33
CA ARG A 584 4.05 10.65 -36.50
C ARG A 584 4.52 12.05 -36.11
N CYS A 585 4.09 12.59 -34.96
CA CYS A 585 4.67 13.80 -34.40
C CYS A 585 6.15 13.61 -34.02
N VAL A 586 6.52 12.46 -33.46
CA VAL A 586 7.93 12.12 -33.20
C VAL A 586 8.72 12.01 -34.51
N ASP A 587 8.17 11.35 -35.55
CA ASP A 587 8.80 11.27 -36.88
C ASP A 587 9.02 12.66 -37.49
N PHE A 588 8.05 13.56 -37.32
CA PHE A 588 8.16 14.93 -37.80
C PHE A 588 9.31 15.66 -37.05
N LEU A 589 9.38 15.56 -35.72
CA LEU A 589 10.48 16.15 -34.94
C LEU A 589 11.84 15.63 -35.38
N VAL A 590 11.97 14.30 -35.52
CA VAL A 590 13.23 13.67 -35.94
C VAL A 590 13.63 14.09 -37.37
N SER A 591 12.68 14.45 -38.23
CA SER A 591 12.99 14.94 -39.59
C SER A 591 13.55 16.36 -39.66
N LEU A 592 13.47 17.12 -38.53
CA LEU A 592 13.97 18.47 -38.45
C LEU A 592 15.46 18.49 -38.08
N PRO A 593 16.32 19.21 -38.84
CA PRO A 593 17.76 19.24 -38.57
C PRO A 593 18.11 19.89 -37.22
N GLU A 594 17.25 20.73 -36.70
CA GLU A 594 17.40 21.42 -35.41
C GLU A 594 17.08 20.56 -34.20
N VAL A 595 16.47 19.38 -34.37
CA VAL A 595 16.10 18.48 -33.25
C VAL A 595 17.23 17.50 -32.97
N ASP A 596 17.52 17.30 -31.70
CA ASP A 596 18.35 16.19 -31.24
C ASP A 596 17.48 14.94 -31.04
N PRO A 597 17.59 13.91 -31.91
CA PRO A 597 16.73 12.72 -31.84
C PRO A 597 16.95 11.87 -30.59
N GLN A 598 18.03 12.09 -29.83
CA GLN A 598 18.29 11.39 -28.56
C GLN A 598 17.72 12.12 -27.35
N ARG A 599 17.19 13.34 -27.53
CA ARG A 599 16.64 14.18 -26.45
C ARG A 599 15.19 14.57 -26.73
N ILE A 600 14.34 13.56 -27.00
CA ILE A 600 12.90 13.75 -27.21
C ILE A 600 12.16 13.28 -25.97
N GLY A 601 11.27 14.11 -25.46
CA GLY A 601 10.35 13.77 -24.36
C GLY A 601 8.89 13.87 -24.76
N CYS A 602 8.01 13.46 -23.86
CA CYS A 602 6.56 13.72 -23.96
C CYS A 602 5.95 14.10 -22.62
N ALA A 603 4.91 14.93 -22.66
CA ALA A 603 4.14 15.33 -21.48
C ALA A 603 2.68 15.56 -21.83
N GLY A 604 1.79 15.32 -20.87
CA GLY A 604 0.37 15.64 -21.03
C GLY A 604 -0.42 15.52 -19.75
N LEU A 605 -1.64 16.06 -19.74
CA LEU A 605 -2.57 16.07 -18.60
C LEU A 605 -3.82 15.26 -18.93
N SER A 606 -4.33 14.47 -17.98
CA SER A 606 -5.58 13.69 -18.13
C SER A 606 -5.46 12.67 -19.28
N LEU A 607 -6.35 12.71 -20.27
CA LEU A 607 -6.17 11.93 -21.53
C LEU A 607 -4.79 12.18 -22.15
N GLY A 608 -4.25 13.40 -22.02
CA GLY A 608 -2.87 13.70 -22.45
C GLY A 608 -1.82 12.95 -21.62
N GLY A 609 -2.06 12.79 -20.33
CA GLY A 609 -1.24 11.97 -19.42
C GLY A 609 -1.28 10.48 -19.79
N GLU A 610 -2.47 9.99 -20.13
CA GLU A 610 -2.66 8.66 -20.69
C GLU A 610 -1.86 8.46 -21.99
N MET A 611 -2.01 9.40 -22.92
CA MET A 611 -1.33 9.31 -24.20
C MET A 611 0.19 9.48 -24.08
N ALA A 612 0.67 10.24 -23.10
CA ALA A 612 2.10 10.33 -22.76
C ALA A 612 2.63 8.97 -22.25
N MET A 613 1.85 8.25 -21.43
CA MET A 613 2.14 6.88 -21.00
C MET A 613 2.28 5.95 -22.22
N TRP A 614 1.27 5.94 -23.11
CA TRP A 614 1.26 5.07 -24.28
C TRP A 614 2.41 5.38 -25.24
N LEU A 615 2.66 6.65 -25.52
CA LEU A 615 3.77 7.08 -26.38
C LEU A 615 5.12 6.68 -25.77
N GLY A 616 5.34 6.98 -24.48
CA GLY A 616 6.56 6.59 -23.78
C GLY A 616 6.76 5.08 -23.71
N ALA A 617 5.70 4.29 -23.54
CA ALA A 617 5.76 2.83 -23.46
C ALA A 617 6.10 2.16 -24.80
N LEU A 618 5.50 2.64 -25.92
CA LEU A 618 5.57 1.96 -27.21
C LEU A 618 6.57 2.59 -28.20
N ASP A 619 6.89 3.88 -28.06
CA ASP A 619 7.94 4.54 -28.86
C ASP A 619 9.22 4.69 -28.01
N THR A 620 10.21 3.85 -28.27
CA THR A 620 11.47 3.85 -27.51
C THR A 620 12.37 5.05 -27.79
N ARG A 621 12.06 5.90 -28.76
CA ARG A 621 12.75 7.18 -29.03
C ARG A 621 12.41 8.26 -28.00
N ILE A 622 11.29 8.11 -27.27
CA ILE A 622 10.95 8.99 -26.17
C ILE A 622 11.90 8.72 -25.01
N PHE A 623 12.77 9.66 -24.70
CA PHE A 623 13.74 9.51 -23.63
C PHE A 623 13.15 9.83 -22.24
N GLY A 624 12.31 10.88 -22.10
CA GLY A 624 11.70 11.26 -20.83
C GLY A 624 10.18 11.44 -20.95
N THR A 625 9.43 10.89 -20.01
CA THR A 625 7.97 10.93 -19.99
C THR A 625 7.45 11.61 -18.75
N VAL A 626 6.53 12.58 -18.91
CA VAL A 626 5.78 13.21 -17.81
C VAL A 626 4.29 12.99 -18.02
N SER A 627 3.64 12.27 -17.12
CA SER A 627 2.20 11.99 -17.13
C SER A 627 1.53 12.68 -15.96
N CYS A 628 0.66 13.65 -16.23
CA CYS A 628 -0.02 14.46 -15.23
C CYS A 628 -1.49 14.03 -15.12
N GLY A 629 -2.00 13.86 -13.90
CA GLY A 629 -3.39 13.57 -13.62
C GLY A 629 -3.91 12.29 -14.29
N PHE A 630 -3.08 11.23 -14.36
CA PHE A 630 -3.52 9.97 -14.97
C PHE A 630 -3.01 8.70 -14.26
N LEU A 631 -2.01 8.75 -13.39
CA LEU A 631 -1.57 7.52 -12.73
C LEU A 631 -2.66 6.99 -11.79
N THR A 632 -3.25 5.87 -12.17
CA THR A 632 -4.34 5.17 -11.48
C THR A 632 -4.37 3.70 -11.89
N CYS A 633 -5.43 2.95 -11.56
CA CYS A 633 -5.71 1.60 -12.03
C CYS A 633 -6.93 1.57 -12.97
N MET A 634 -7.01 0.55 -13.83
CA MET A 634 -8.11 0.42 -14.79
C MET A 634 -9.47 0.21 -14.11
N ASP A 635 -9.51 -0.41 -12.92
CA ASP A 635 -10.74 -0.59 -12.13
C ASP A 635 -11.40 0.73 -11.73
N GLN A 636 -10.58 1.74 -11.41
CA GLN A 636 -11.10 3.09 -11.12
C GLN A 636 -11.69 3.72 -12.39
N MET A 637 -11.00 3.57 -13.51
CA MET A 637 -11.42 4.17 -14.78
C MET A 637 -12.73 3.59 -15.32
N GLU A 638 -13.02 2.32 -15.05
CA GLU A 638 -14.28 1.68 -15.46
C GLU A 638 -15.51 2.23 -14.73
N LYS A 639 -15.33 2.80 -13.55
CA LYS A 639 -16.47 3.21 -12.70
C LYS A 639 -17.01 4.61 -13.00
N ASN A 640 -16.15 5.57 -13.24
CA ASN A 640 -16.55 6.98 -13.27
C ASN A 640 -15.82 7.79 -14.34
N HIS A 641 -15.40 7.17 -15.44
CA HIS A 641 -14.64 7.85 -16.49
C HIS A 641 -15.16 7.50 -17.89
N CYS A 642 -14.81 8.32 -18.88
CA CYS A 642 -15.04 8.00 -20.28
C CYS A 642 -14.32 6.71 -20.66
N MET A 643 -15.01 5.79 -21.34
CA MET A 643 -14.47 4.48 -21.73
C MET A 643 -13.61 4.53 -23.00
N CYS A 644 -13.23 5.72 -23.48
CA CYS A 644 -12.45 5.88 -24.71
C CYS A 644 -11.02 5.32 -24.63
N TRP A 645 -10.54 5.00 -23.42
CA TRP A 645 -9.25 4.35 -23.17
C TRP A 645 -9.29 2.83 -23.43
N LYS A 646 -10.48 2.21 -23.35
CA LYS A 646 -10.62 0.75 -23.37
C LYS A 646 -10.73 0.21 -24.78
N PHE A 647 -10.07 -0.90 -25.02
CA PHE A 647 -10.19 -1.72 -26.24
C PHE A 647 -10.10 -3.21 -25.89
N ASP A 648 -10.57 -4.07 -26.79
CA ASP A 648 -10.63 -5.51 -26.56
C ASP A 648 -9.26 -6.10 -26.24
N GLY A 649 -9.18 -6.93 -25.23
CA GLY A 649 -7.97 -7.63 -24.80
C GLY A 649 -7.04 -6.80 -23.90
N LEU A 650 -7.30 -5.51 -23.65
CA LEU A 650 -6.41 -4.67 -22.84
C LEU A 650 -6.37 -5.13 -21.38
N ARG A 651 -7.54 -5.30 -20.77
CA ARG A 651 -7.68 -5.69 -19.36
C ARG A 651 -7.12 -7.08 -19.05
N GLU A 652 -7.25 -7.98 -20.02
CA GLU A 652 -6.77 -9.35 -19.93
C GLU A 652 -5.24 -9.44 -20.03
N LEU A 653 -4.61 -8.41 -20.59
CA LEU A 653 -3.16 -8.35 -20.72
C LEU A 653 -2.50 -7.67 -19.53
N VAL A 654 -2.89 -6.43 -19.22
CA VAL A 654 -2.15 -5.50 -18.35
C VAL A 654 -3.08 -4.57 -17.57
N ASP A 655 -2.50 -3.86 -16.59
CA ASP A 655 -3.05 -2.62 -16.00
C ASP A 655 -2.15 -1.43 -16.35
N PHE A 656 -2.55 -0.19 -16.04
CA PHE A 656 -1.78 1.01 -16.33
C PHE A 656 -0.36 0.96 -15.75
N ALA A 657 -0.17 0.44 -14.53
CA ALA A 657 1.15 0.29 -13.95
C ALA A 657 2.10 -0.57 -14.80
N ASP A 658 1.58 -1.63 -15.46
CA ASP A 658 2.38 -2.45 -16.36
C ASP A 658 2.76 -1.69 -17.62
N ILE A 659 1.85 -0.85 -18.15
CA ILE A 659 2.14 -0.01 -19.34
C ILE A 659 3.21 1.03 -19.00
N TYR A 660 3.11 1.72 -17.85
CA TYR A 660 4.17 2.62 -17.39
C TYR A 660 5.51 1.90 -17.18
N SER A 661 5.49 0.64 -16.73
CA SER A 661 6.68 -0.19 -16.53
C SER A 661 7.45 -0.46 -17.83
N LEU A 662 6.78 -0.38 -19.00
CA LEU A 662 7.44 -0.46 -20.30
C LEU A 662 8.37 0.73 -20.58
N ILE A 663 8.22 1.85 -19.89
CA ILE A 663 9.09 3.03 -20.06
C ILE A 663 10.49 2.77 -19.51
N ALA A 664 10.63 1.93 -18.48
CA ALA A 664 11.93 1.61 -17.88
C ALA A 664 12.97 1.15 -18.93
N PRO A 665 14.24 1.52 -18.76
CA PRO A 665 14.87 2.32 -17.69
C PRO A 665 14.87 3.83 -17.93
N ARG A 666 14.10 4.35 -18.90
CA ARG A 666 14.04 5.77 -19.27
C ARG A 666 13.30 6.58 -18.19
N PRO A 667 13.68 7.84 -17.94
CA PRO A 667 13.07 8.66 -16.90
C PRO A 667 11.56 8.82 -17.06
N LEU A 668 10.83 8.64 -15.95
CA LEU A 668 9.38 8.76 -15.83
C LEU A 668 9.02 9.64 -14.62
N GLN A 669 8.17 10.64 -14.83
CA GLN A 669 7.52 11.38 -13.77
C GLN A 669 6.01 11.29 -13.93
N CYS A 670 5.31 10.88 -12.89
CA CYS A 670 3.86 11.01 -12.79
C CYS A 670 3.52 12.15 -11.83
N GLN A 671 2.44 12.89 -12.08
CA GLN A 671 1.96 13.98 -11.23
C GLN A 671 0.49 13.75 -10.89
N ASN A 672 0.12 13.80 -9.60
CA ASN A 672 -1.27 13.71 -9.15
C ASN A 672 -1.54 14.81 -8.11
N GLY A 673 -2.68 15.47 -8.21
CA GLY A 673 -3.10 16.52 -7.27
C GLY A 673 -3.71 15.95 -5.98
N GLN A 674 -3.47 16.60 -4.84
CA GLN A 674 -4.13 16.25 -3.57
C GLN A 674 -5.62 16.60 -3.57
N ALA A 675 -6.02 17.60 -4.35
CA ALA A 675 -7.40 18.03 -4.49
C ALA A 675 -8.11 17.40 -5.71
N GLU A 676 -7.61 16.30 -6.25
CA GLU A 676 -8.34 15.48 -7.23
C GLU A 676 -9.66 14.98 -6.63
N PRO A 677 -10.71 14.82 -7.44
CA PRO A 677 -11.97 14.24 -6.97
C PRO A 677 -11.75 12.84 -6.35
N PRO A 678 -12.43 12.49 -5.25
CA PRO A 678 -12.25 11.18 -4.58
C PRO A 678 -12.52 9.97 -5.48
N THR A 679 -13.18 10.18 -6.61
CA THR A 679 -13.58 9.15 -7.57
C THR A 679 -12.62 9.01 -8.76
N GLN A 680 -11.58 9.87 -8.86
CA GLN A 680 -10.70 9.90 -10.02
C GLN A 680 -9.26 10.24 -9.62
N PHE A 681 -8.28 9.52 -10.17
CA PHE A 681 -6.85 9.81 -10.11
C PHE A 681 -6.30 10.11 -8.70
N THR A 682 -6.84 9.45 -7.68
CA THR A 682 -6.46 9.73 -6.29
C THR A 682 -4.99 9.42 -6.05
N VAL A 683 -4.36 10.20 -5.16
CA VAL A 683 -2.96 10.01 -4.77
C VAL A 683 -2.71 8.62 -4.20
N ALA A 684 -3.68 8.03 -3.49
CA ALA A 684 -3.56 6.67 -2.95
C ALA A 684 -3.36 5.62 -4.05
N LEU A 685 -4.24 5.63 -5.08
CA LEU A 685 -4.12 4.73 -6.23
C LEU A 685 -2.84 4.97 -7.05
N ALA A 686 -2.46 6.24 -7.21
CA ALA A 686 -1.22 6.60 -7.91
C ALA A 686 0.03 6.06 -7.19
N ARG A 687 0.05 6.07 -5.86
CA ARG A 687 1.14 5.51 -5.06
C ARG A 687 1.22 3.99 -5.19
N GLU A 688 0.09 3.32 -5.11
CA GLU A 688 0.01 1.86 -5.31
C GLU A 688 0.54 1.47 -6.69
N ALA A 689 0.07 2.13 -7.75
CA ALA A 689 0.55 1.89 -9.11
C ALA A 689 2.07 2.20 -9.25
N MET A 690 2.58 3.25 -8.59
CA MET A 690 3.99 3.62 -8.62
C MET A 690 4.88 2.55 -7.94
N MET A 691 4.39 1.84 -6.92
CA MET A 691 5.13 0.72 -6.33
C MET A 691 5.37 -0.41 -7.34
N ASP A 692 4.34 -0.80 -8.10
CA ASP A 692 4.48 -1.79 -9.17
C ASP A 692 5.48 -1.32 -10.25
N ILE A 693 5.41 -0.04 -10.65
CA ILE A 693 6.33 0.55 -11.63
C ILE A 693 7.77 0.52 -11.13
N LYS A 694 8.03 0.94 -9.89
CA LYS A 694 9.40 0.98 -9.33
C LYS A 694 10.09 -0.37 -9.29
N ARG A 695 9.34 -1.47 -9.23
CA ARG A 695 9.92 -2.83 -9.24
C ARG A 695 10.80 -3.06 -10.46
N ILE A 696 10.31 -2.76 -11.66
CA ILE A 696 11.09 -2.94 -12.88
C ILE A 696 12.28 -1.97 -12.94
N TYR A 697 12.11 -0.72 -12.49
CA TYR A 697 13.21 0.25 -12.42
C TYR A 697 14.32 -0.19 -11.46
N THR A 698 13.97 -0.88 -10.38
CA THR A 698 14.94 -1.49 -9.45
C THR A 698 15.75 -2.58 -10.14
N HIS A 699 15.13 -3.44 -10.93
CA HIS A 699 15.84 -4.48 -11.69
C HIS A 699 16.78 -3.90 -12.76
N TYR A 700 16.50 -2.71 -13.27
CA TYR A 700 17.42 -1.97 -14.13
C TYR A 700 18.53 -1.23 -13.36
N GLY A 701 18.51 -1.20 -12.03
CA GLY A 701 19.46 -0.47 -11.18
C GLY A 701 19.25 1.05 -11.16
N VAL A 702 18.07 1.54 -11.56
CA VAL A 702 17.76 2.97 -11.67
C VAL A 702 16.40 3.31 -10.99
N PRO A 703 16.17 2.91 -9.73
CA PRO A 703 14.86 3.11 -9.07
C PRO A 703 14.46 4.59 -8.95
N GLY A 704 15.44 5.49 -8.92
CA GLY A 704 15.19 6.94 -8.87
C GLY A 704 14.74 7.56 -10.21
N TYR A 705 14.68 6.80 -11.30
CA TYR A 705 14.24 7.31 -12.60
C TYR A 705 12.71 7.25 -12.77
N ALA A 706 11.97 6.55 -11.89
CA ALA A 706 10.52 6.63 -11.79
C ALA A 706 10.10 7.37 -10.53
N GLY A 707 9.32 8.43 -10.66
CA GLY A 707 8.88 9.27 -9.56
C GLY A 707 7.43 9.69 -9.67
N LEU A 708 6.76 9.81 -8.50
CA LEU A 708 5.45 10.42 -8.36
C LEU A 708 5.61 11.77 -7.65
N VAL A 709 5.16 12.83 -8.28
CA VAL A 709 5.02 14.16 -7.71
C VAL A 709 3.59 14.34 -7.24
N VAL A 710 3.41 14.64 -5.97
CA VAL A 710 2.12 14.97 -5.38
C VAL A 710 2.09 16.46 -5.09
N HIS A 711 1.19 17.19 -5.74
CA HIS A 711 1.07 18.64 -5.58
C HIS A 711 -0.26 19.04 -4.90
N PRO A 712 -0.33 20.22 -4.27
CA PRO A 712 -1.52 20.61 -3.49
C PRO A 712 -2.76 20.96 -4.35
N GLY A 713 -2.57 21.14 -5.67
CA GLY A 713 -3.66 21.46 -6.61
C GLY A 713 -4.57 20.27 -6.91
N GLY A 714 -5.56 20.51 -7.78
CA GLY A 714 -6.47 19.49 -8.31
C GLY A 714 -5.97 18.89 -9.62
N HIS A 715 -6.87 18.78 -10.60
CA HIS A 715 -6.61 18.20 -11.92
C HIS A 715 -5.85 19.18 -12.83
N GLU A 716 -4.58 19.40 -12.56
CA GLU A 716 -3.74 20.38 -13.24
C GLU A 716 -2.28 19.96 -13.31
N VAL A 717 -1.49 20.64 -14.15
CA VAL A 717 -0.04 20.40 -14.26
C VAL A 717 0.71 21.10 -13.11
N ASP A 718 1.62 20.38 -12.46
CA ASP A 718 2.70 21.00 -11.67
C ASP A 718 3.80 21.45 -12.64
N LEU A 719 3.76 22.73 -13.00
CA LEU A 719 4.63 23.31 -14.02
C LEU A 719 6.11 23.32 -13.59
N ASP A 720 6.37 23.57 -12.31
CA ASP A 720 7.74 23.64 -11.78
C ASP A 720 8.39 22.25 -11.79
N ALA A 721 7.65 21.23 -11.37
CA ALA A 721 8.13 19.84 -11.39
C ALA A 721 8.34 19.35 -12.83
N LEU A 722 7.42 19.66 -13.76
CA LEU A 722 7.55 19.29 -15.17
C LEU A 722 8.77 19.93 -15.82
N THR A 723 8.97 21.23 -15.64
CA THR A 723 10.10 21.95 -16.23
C THR A 723 11.43 21.52 -15.61
N ALA A 724 11.47 21.27 -14.30
CA ALA A 724 12.65 20.72 -13.62
C ALA A 724 13.03 19.34 -14.17
N PHE A 725 12.04 18.45 -14.38
CA PHE A 725 12.27 17.13 -14.95
C PHE A 725 12.92 17.20 -16.34
N PHE A 726 12.37 17.97 -17.26
CA PHE A 726 12.94 18.08 -18.61
C PHE A 726 14.28 18.79 -18.62
N ARG A 727 14.48 19.78 -17.75
CA ARG A 727 15.79 20.43 -17.61
C ARG A 727 16.88 19.43 -17.20
N VAL A 728 16.58 18.54 -16.24
CA VAL A 728 17.55 17.53 -15.76
C VAL A 728 17.82 16.47 -16.84
N HIS A 729 16.76 15.96 -17.46
CA HIS A 729 16.87 14.77 -18.30
C HIS A 729 17.06 15.05 -19.79
N LEU A 730 16.65 16.22 -20.30
CA LEU A 730 16.79 16.54 -21.71
C LEU A 730 17.76 17.72 -21.98
N LEU A 731 17.67 18.81 -21.19
CA LEU A 731 18.47 20.01 -21.49
C LEU A 731 19.92 19.87 -21.00
N ASN A 732 20.11 19.40 -19.76
CA ASN A 732 21.41 19.24 -19.12
C ASN A 732 22.01 17.84 -19.32
N ALA A 733 21.36 16.96 -20.08
CA ALA A 733 21.92 15.65 -20.38
C ALA A 733 23.21 15.82 -21.17
N VAL A 734 24.33 15.58 -20.54
CA VAL A 734 25.64 15.52 -21.23
C VAL A 734 25.53 14.39 -22.25
N SER A 735 25.89 14.69 -23.51
CA SER A 735 25.95 13.70 -24.59
C SER A 735 26.70 12.46 -24.09
N ARG A 736 25.96 11.37 -23.91
CA ARG A 736 26.51 10.06 -23.53
C ARG A 736 27.08 9.34 -24.72
#